data_5c2614320124b106ea441b962fc42117
#
_entry.id   5c2614320124b106ea441b962fc42117
#
_cell.length_a   1.000
_cell.length_b   1.000
_cell.length_c   1.000
_cell.angle_alpha   90.00
_cell.angle_beta   90.00
_cell.angle_gamma   90.00
#
_symmetry.space_group_name_H-M   'P 1'
#
loop_
_entity.id
_entity.type
_entity.pdbx_description
1 polymer ?
#
loop_
_entity_poly.entity_id
_entity_poly.type
_entity_poly.pdbx_seq_one_letter_code
_entity_poly.pdbx_strand_id
1 'polypeptide(L)'
;MDITRRTVLGGALAGVAAAGLTPSASAVENDFALGGLDWPGFLGTADLIWRRMPKTWYEGPFLGNGFLGSGIYAEPGRNAVRFNVQHSEVQDHRPEFGSLFGLARLPIGHFTLEPVGAITGIGWRLDLWNAELRGTITTAAGSLSLRAIVHTGQSLLAVEVEPTEGERGFAWVFHPAVAVSPRTDPKFGKPPPAGYVANPPARLESSGDSRLSVQSLLAGGEHVTAWREVAQGSKRTLYTSVAWSYPKRTAAREALKTIRRAEPFSALTAGHRRWWHDYYRHGFLSIPDTRLQSFYWIQLYKIACAARREAPVMATCGPWLEPTPWPATWWNLNVQLEYWLIHGSNHLELDAVGHALGKYRANLTSQVAEPYQHDSAGIPRTTDMNLLNGAVGTNAGFPVGVPGKETPTPEVGNLTWALHNVWLSYRHTMDRRLLRETLFPLLSKAINYYLHFLTPGADGKLHLPATFSPEYGVNAPDCNYDLALIRWGCKTLLEAAAELRVDDPLARRWREVLATLVPYPADANGYMIGAGVPFAKSHRHYSHLLQIYPLYEITWERPEHRRIIETSLDHWVGFEGALQGYTFTGAASMSAQMLRGEKAEFYLGELQRRYIQPNTMYKESGPVIETPLSAAQSLHDMLVQSWGGVIRLFPAVPAKWADAALRDFRTEGAFLLSASRQGGKTRWVKITSEAGAPCVLRTDLDGELTVRDRWGRPKRWRRLPNGDVRIDLRRGEEAVVHRAGDRPDFEIRPVPANGDGTPWGMP
;
A
#
# COMPACT_ATOMS: atom_id res chain seq x y z
N MET A 1 -28.81 10.63 60.43
CA MET A 1 -27.60 10.44 61.19
C MET A 1 -26.49 10.35 60.13
N ASP A 2 -25.97 11.46 59.73
CA ASP A 2 -24.79 12.14 60.31
C ASP A 2 -23.55 11.30 60.14
N ILE A 3 -22.55 11.68 59.49
CA ILE A 3 -21.64 12.84 59.39
C ILE A 3 -20.35 12.22 58.79
N THR A 4 -19.54 12.74 58.03
CA THR A 4 -18.91 13.92 57.51
C THR A 4 -17.65 13.58 56.73
N ARG A 5 -17.45 14.26 55.59
CA ARG A 5 -16.26 15.05 55.17
C ARG A 5 -14.84 14.49 55.35
N ARG A 6 -14.06 14.46 54.32
CA ARG A 6 -13.24 15.51 53.67
C ARG A 6 -12.30 14.86 52.63
N THR A 7 -12.38 15.31 51.43
CA THR A 7 -11.46 16.19 50.69
C THR A 7 -9.97 15.83 50.79
N VAL A 8 -9.32 15.58 49.67
CA VAL A 8 -8.23 16.37 49.11
C VAL A 8 -7.84 15.82 47.73
N LEU A 9 -7.86 16.67 46.77
CA LEU A 9 -7.14 16.80 45.51
C LEU A 9 -5.88 15.93 45.36
N GLY A 10 -5.76 15.34 44.20
CA GLY A 10 -4.54 14.82 43.65
C GLY A 10 -4.77 14.39 42.20
N GLY A 11 -4.69 15.36 41.27
CA GLY A 11 -4.70 15.07 39.84
C GLY A 11 -3.48 14.26 39.43
N ALA A 12 -3.69 13.07 38.92
CA ALA A 12 -2.67 12.35 38.22
C ALA A 12 -3.19 12.14 36.78
N LEU A 13 -2.64 12.86 35.86
CA LEU A 13 -2.65 12.59 34.44
C LEU A 13 -2.05 11.19 34.24
N ALA A 14 -2.89 10.21 34.00
CA ALA A 14 -2.45 8.93 33.47
C ALA A 14 -2.09 9.17 31.99
N GLY A 15 -0.84 9.47 31.74
CA GLY A 15 -0.23 9.33 30.44
C GLY A 15 -0.26 7.84 30.06
N VAL A 16 -1.01 7.51 29.03
CA VAL A 16 -0.86 6.22 28.34
C VAL A 16 0.55 6.22 27.75
N ALA A 17 1.47 5.58 28.45
CA ALA A 17 2.78 5.25 27.92
C ALA A 17 2.55 4.29 26.77
N ALA A 18 2.75 4.74 25.54
CA ALA A 18 3.04 3.88 24.42
C ALA A 18 4.20 2.98 24.85
N ALA A 19 3.96 1.68 25.00
CA ALA A 19 5.01 0.70 25.14
C ALA A 19 5.80 0.71 23.81
N GLY A 20 6.74 1.62 23.73
CA GLY A 20 7.77 1.61 22.72
C GLY A 20 8.54 0.30 22.89
N LEU A 21 8.61 -0.49 21.84
CA LEU A 21 9.64 -1.49 21.67
C LEU A 21 10.97 -0.73 21.72
N THR A 22 11.57 -0.70 22.89
CA THR A 22 12.96 -0.25 23.05
C THR A 22 13.84 -1.22 22.26
N PRO A 23 14.62 -0.76 21.29
CA PRO A 23 15.69 -1.57 20.76
C PRO A 23 16.69 -1.78 21.91
N SER A 24 16.84 -3.01 22.37
CA SER A 24 17.97 -3.36 23.22
C SER A 24 19.23 -3.24 22.38
N ALA A 25 19.89 -2.11 22.50
CA ALA A 25 21.18 -1.90 21.94
C ALA A 25 22.22 -2.66 22.78
N SER A 26 22.77 -3.71 22.19
CA SER A 26 24.20 -3.98 22.31
C SER A 26 24.70 -4.19 20.88
N ALA A 27 25.28 -3.14 20.33
CA ALA A 27 26.02 -3.20 19.09
C ALA A 27 27.26 -4.05 19.30
N VAL A 28 27.14 -5.36 19.05
CA VAL A 28 28.26 -6.16 18.60
C VAL A 28 28.30 -5.92 17.09
N GLU A 29 29.39 -5.34 16.58
CA GLU A 29 29.66 -5.19 15.16
C GLU A 29 29.37 -6.52 14.48
N ASN A 30 28.34 -6.51 13.63
CA ASN A 30 27.88 -7.69 12.91
C ASN A 30 28.66 -7.81 11.61
N ASP A 31 29.32 -8.94 11.40
CA ASP A 31 29.94 -9.34 10.12
C ASP A 31 28.95 -9.39 8.93
N PHE A 32 27.65 -9.23 9.20
CA PHE A 32 26.55 -9.12 8.22
C PHE A 32 26.01 -7.68 8.10
N ALA A 33 26.77 -6.70 8.55
CA ALA A 33 26.38 -5.31 8.38
C ALA A 33 26.41 -4.94 6.89
N LEU A 34 25.59 -3.96 6.52
CA LEU A 34 25.85 -3.20 5.29
C LEU A 34 27.14 -2.41 5.54
N GLY A 35 28.31 -3.06 5.35
CA GLY A 35 29.61 -2.56 5.75
C GLY A 35 29.89 -1.21 5.17
N GLY A 36 29.56 -0.16 5.91
CA GLY A 36 29.82 1.21 5.47
C GLY A 36 29.03 1.64 4.23
N LEU A 37 27.84 1.06 3.93
CA LEU A 37 27.03 1.49 2.80
C LEU A 37 26.81 3.00 2.82
N ASP A 38 27.27 3.67 1.78
CA ASP A 38 26.92 5.06 1.52
C ASP A 38 25.44 5.16 1.11
N TRP A 39 24.54 5.16 2.11
CA TRP A 39 23.09 5.29 1.88
C TRP A 39 22.72 6.53 1.05
N PRO A 40 23.27 7.74 1.34
CA PRO A 40 23.03 8.91 0.50
C PRO A 40 23.45 8.70 -0.96
N GLY A 41 24.63 8.14 -1.20
CA GLY A 41 25.10 7.84 -2.54
C GLY A 41 24.25 6.77 -3.23
N PHE A 42 23.91 5.68 -2.54
CA PHE A 42 23.09 4.61 -3.08
C PHE A 42 21.68 5.09 -3.44
N LEU A 43 20.92 5.68 -2.50
CA LEU A 43 19.60 6.21 -2.78
C LEU A 43 19.61 7.40 -3.73
N GLY A 44 20.69 8.17 -3.76
CA GLY A 44 20.89 9.26 -4.71
C GLY A 44 20.83 8.81 -6.18
N THR A 45 21.10 7.53 -6.46
CA THR A 45 20.90 6.95 -7.82
C THR A 45 19.43 6.77 -8.18
N ALA A 46 18.55 6.76 -7.19
CA ALA A 46 17.11 6.65 -7.36
C ALA A 46 16.36 7.98 -7.26
N ASP A 47 17.07 9.08 -6.99
CA ASP A 47 16.44 10.40 -6.91
C ASP A 47 15.74 10.78 -8.21
N LEU A 48 14.63 11.52 -8.07
CA LEU A 48 13.92 12.06 -9.23
C LEU A 48 14.45 13.47 -9.54
N ILE A 49 14.68 13.72 -10.82
CA ILE A 49 15.32 14.96 -11.31
C ILE A 49 14.39 15.67 -12.28
N TRP A 50 14.26 16.98 -12.14
CA TRP A 50 13.53 17.84 -13.08
C TRP A 50 14.40 18.98 -13.58
N ARG A 51 14.54 19.07 -14.90
CA ARG A 51 15.17 20.19 -15.60
C ARG A 51 14.19 20.98 -16.46
N ARG A 52 12.94 20.47 -16.53
CA ARG A 52 11.82 21.10 -17.21
C ARG A 52 10.66 21.19 -16.23
N MET A 53 9.90 22.30 -16.29
CA MET A 53 8.75 22.52 -15.43
C MET A 53 7.69 21.44 -15.68
N PRO A 54 7.33 20.62 -14.70
CA PRO A 54 6.24 19.67 -14.81
C PRO A 54 4.90 20.43 -14.92
N LYS A 55 3.99 19.93 -15.74
CA LYS A 55 2.71 20.59 -16.02
C LYS A 55 1.53 19.95 -15.29
N THR A 56 1.73 18.75 -14.77
CA THR A 56 0.66 17.94 -14.19
C THR A 56 1.16 17.20 -12.94
N TRP A 57 0.20 16.69 -12.15
CA TRP A 57 0.47 15.90 -10.95
C TRP A 57 1.28 14.62 -11.22
N TYR A 58 1.15 14.01 -12.40
CA TYR A 58 1.88 12.77 -12.77
C TYR A 58 3.24 13.03 -13.40
N GLU A 59 3.64 14.30 -13.53
CA GLU A 59 4.98 14.70 -13.94
C GLU A 59 5.78 15.27 -12.77
N GLY A 60 5.12 15.99 -11.85
CA GLY A 60 5.74 16.75 -10.78
C GLY A 60 6.17 15.94 -9.55
N PRO A 61 7.06 16.50 -8.73
CA PRO A 61 7.40 15.92 -7.44
C PRO A 61 6.18 15.81 -6.51
N PHE A 62 6.25 14.82 -5.62
CA PHE A 62 5.21 14.57 -4.62
C PHE A 62 5.83 14.35 -3.24
N LEU A 63 5.18 14.88 -2.22
CA LEU A 63 5.55 14.77 -0.81
C LEU A 63 4.36 14.22 -0.01
N GLY A 64 4.62 13.55 1.10
CA GLY A 64 3.54 13.05 1.96
C GLY A 64 4.02 12.41 3.26
N ASN A 65 3.05 12.09 4.14
CA ASN A 65 3.31 11.43 5.42
C ASN A 65 2.19 10.46 5.86
N GLY A 66 1.38 9.98 4.92
CA GLY A 66 0.21 9.16 5.18
C GLY A 66 -1.08 9.93 5.43
N PHE A 67 -0.99 11.15 5.92
CA PHE A 67 -2.12 12.05 6.16
C PHE A 67 -2.15 13.22 5.17
N LEU A 68 -1.14 14.06 5.21
CA LEU A 68 -0.97 15.22 4.36
C LEU A 68 -0.17 14.85 3.11
N GLY A 69 -0.65 15.29 1.95
CA GLY A 69 0.01 15.13 0.66
C GLY A 69 0.14 16.45 -0.10
N SER A 70 1.23 16.61 -0.85
CA SER A 70 1.46 17.76 -1.74
C SER A 70 2.06 17.28 -3.05
N GLY A 71 1.40 17.59 -4.17
CA GLY A 71 1.94 17.50 -5.53
C GLY A 71 2.39 18.88 -5.99
N ILE A 72 3.52 18.95 -6.73
CA ILE A 72 4.16 20.23 -7.07
C ILE A 72 4.37 20.31 -8.58
N TYR A 73 3.76 21.28 -9.25
CA TYR A 73 3.84 21.47 -10.70
C TYR A 73 3.41 22.88 -11.10
N ALA A 74 3.51 23.24 -12.38
CA ALA A 74 3.13 24.55 -12.89
C ALA A 74 1.65 24.85 -12.64
N GLU A 75 1.33 26.08 -12.21
CA GLU A 75 -0.06 26.54 -12.17
C GLU A 75 -0.56 26.77 -13.61
N PRO A 76 -1.65 26.10 -14.05
CA PRO A 76 -2.15 26.25 -15.41
C PRO A 76 -2.50 27.69 -15.75
N GLY A 77 -1.92 28.19 -16.85
CA GLY A 77 -2.22 29.53 -17.36
C GLY A 77 -1.62 30.69 -16.56
N ARG A 78 -0.77 30.42 -15.56
CA ARG A 78 -0.13 31.47 -14.72
C ARG A 78 1.37 31.28 -14.63
N ASN A 79 2.10 32.35 -14.39
CA ASN A 79 3.52 32.34 -14.08
C ASN A 79 3.73 32.01 -12.59
N ALA A 80 3.43 30.78 -12.21
CA ALA A 80 3.48 30.36 -10.81
C ALA A 80 3.70 28.82 -10.67
N VAL A 81 4.18 28.41 -9.52
CA VAL A 81 4.29 27.00 -9.14
C VAL A 81 3.23 26.66 -8.12
N ARG A 82 2.45 25.62 -8.42
CA ARG A 82 1.41 25.06 -7.54
C ARG A 82 2.02 24.10 -6.53
N PHE A 83 1.59 24.20 -5.27
CA PHE A 83 1.77 23.25 -4.21
C PHE A 83 0.40 22.78 -3.74
N ASN A 84 -0.05 21.60 -4.16
CA ASN A 84 -1.32 21.07 -3.71
C ASN A 84 -1.30 20.79 -2.21
N VAL A 85 -2.42 20.99 -1.55
CA VAL A 85 -2.61 20.67 -0.13
C VAL A 85 -3.82 19.76 -0.03
N GLN A 86 -3.57 18.49 0.29
CA GLN A 86 -4.59 17.45 0.39
C GLN A 86 -4.39 16.64 1.67
N HIS A 87 -5.46 16.06 2.21
CA HIS A 87 -5.40 15.30 3.46
C HIS A 87 -6.29 14.06 3.41
N SER A 88 -5.75 12.91 3.83
CA SER A 88 -6.44 11.62 3.72
C SER A 88 -7.71 11.51 4.57
N GLU A 89 -7.85 12.30 5.62
CA GLU A 89 -9.02 12.31 6.51
C GLU A 89 -10.08 13.37 6.13
N VAL A 90 -9.83 14.18 5.10
CA VAL A 90 -10.81 15.18 4.66
C VAL A 90 -11.79 14.57 3.68
N GLN A 91 -13.03 14.36 4.17
CA GLN A 91 -14.14 13.79 3.41
C GLN A 91 -15.45 14.50 3.72
N ASP A 92 -16.48 14.26 2.92
CA ASP A 92 -17.87 14.65 3.23
C ASP A 92 -18.48 13.66 4.23
N HIS A 93 -19.60 14.05 4.86
CA HIS A 93 -20.25 13.26 5.92
C HIS A 93 -21.78 13.14 5.70
N ARG A 94 -22.22 13.04 4.44
CA ARG A 94 -23.62 12.92 4.01
C ARG A 94 -23.89 11.53 3.44
N PRO A 95 -24.06 10.49 4.28
CA PRO A 95 -24.16 9.10 3.84
C PRO A 95 -25.31 8.82 2.87
N GLU A 96 -26.36 9.62 2.89
CA GLU A 96 -27.50 9.53 1.97
C GLU A 96 -27.12 9.66 0.49
N PHE A 97 -25.96 10.23 0.18
CA PHE A 97 -25.45 10.35 -1.18
C PHE A 97 -24.34 9.34 -1.53
N GLY A 98 -24.05 8.37 -0.65
CA GLY A 98 -23.12 7.27 -0.88
C GLY A 98 -21.64 7.64 -0.82
N SER A 99 -20.78 6.62 -0.88
CA SER A 99 -19.32 6.73 -0.71
C SER A 99 -18.63 7.53 -1.82
N LEU A 100 -19.21 7.62 -3.00
CA LEU A 100 -18.61 8.32 -4.15
C LEU A 100 -18.98 9.80 -4.23
N PHE A 101 -19.96 10.25 -3.44
CA PHE A 101 -20.41 11.64 -3.38
C PHE A 101 -20.46 12.16 -1.95
N GLY A 102 -21.41 11.71 -1.14
CA GLY A 102 -21.67 12.25 0.18
C GLY A 102 -20.71 11.77 1.29
N LEU A 103 -19.92 10.72 1.04
CA LEU A 103 -18.82 10.27 1.92
C LEU A 103 -17.48 10.35 1.21
N ALA A 104 -17.42 10.97 0.02
CA ALA A 104 -16.20 11.06 -0.78
C ALA A 104 -15.14 11.95 -0.13
N ARG A 105 -13.88 11.68 -0.48
CA ARG A 105 -12.77 12.58 -0.22
C ARG A 105 -13.05 13.94 -0.87
N LEU A 106 -12.74 15.01 -0.15
CA LEU A 106 -12.95 16.38 -0.62
C LEU A 106 -11.62 17.06 -0.94
N PRO A 107 -11.55 17.81 -2.05
CA PRO A 107 -10.40 18.67 -2.34
C PRO A 107 -10.34 19.83 -1.34
N ILE A 108 -9.12 20.22 -0.97
CA ILE A 108 -8.85 21.28 0.02
C ILE A 108 -8.45 22.58 -0.67
N GLY A 109 -7.45 22.49 -1.55
CA GLY A 109 -6.90 23.66 -2.25
C GLY A 109 -5.41 23.52 -2.53
N HIS A 110 -4.79 24.65 -2.90
CA HIS A 110 -3.38 24.71 -3.20
C HIS A 110 -2.81 26.10 -2.93
N PHE A 111 -1.50 26.17 -2.75
CA PHE A 111 -0.75 27.41 -2.81
C PHE A 111 -0.17 27.62 -4.20
N THR A 112 -0.12 28.88 -4.65
CA THR A 112 0.79 29.30 -5.71
C THR A 112 1.99 30.04 -5.13
N LEU A 113 3.19 29.66 -5.54
CA LEU A 113 4.39 30.45 -5.39
C LEU A 113 4.49 31.33 -6.64
N GLU A 114 4.32 32.61 -6.47
CA GLU A 114 4.30 33.63 -7.53
C GLU A 114 5.60 34.42 -7.52
N PRO A 115 6.53 34.17 -8.46
CA PRO A 115 7.77 34.95 -8.56
C PRO A 115 7.52 36.33 -9.13
N VAL A 116 8.48 37.25 -8.94
CA VAL A 116 8.45 38.60 -9.54
C VAL A 116 8.68 38.53 -11.05
N GLY A 117 9.71 37.80 -11.46
CA GLY A 117 10.06 37.65 -12.88
C GLY A 117 9.35 36.44 -13.51
N ALA A 118 9.29 36.44 -14.86
CA ALA A 118 8.81 35.26 -15.60
C ALA A 118 9.73 34.06 -15.34
N ILE A 119 9.17 32.89 -15.07
CA ILE A 119 9.91 31.63 -14.90
C ILE A 119 10.56 31.26 -16.23
N THR A 120 11.87 31.11 -16.24
CA THR A 120 12.67 30.74 -17.42
C THR A 120 13.27 29.34 -17.33
N GLY A 121 13.33 28.75 -16.13
CA GLY A 121 13.85 27.41 -15.94
C GLY A 121 13.70 26.90 -14.51
N ILE A 122 13.94 25.61 -14.35
CA ILE A 122 14.03 24.96 -13.05
C ILE A 122 15.19 23.97 -13.02
N GLY A 123 15.67 23.70 -11.80
CA GLY A 123 16.56 22.58 -11.51
C GLY A 123 16.14 21.98 -10.18
N TRP A 124 15.29 20.92 -10.20
CA TRP A 124 14.76 20.29 -8.99
C TRP A 124 15.26 18.87 -8.82
N ARG A 125 15.39 18.46 -7.57
CA ARG A 125 15.70 17.09 -7.14
C ARG A 125 14.81 16.70 -5.96
N LEU A 126 14.12 15.59 -6.06
CA LEU A 126 13.53 14.92 -4.93
C LEU A 126 14.59 13.97 -4.35
N ASP A 127 15.21 14.40 -3.27
CA ASP A 127 16.25 13.70 -2.52
C ASP A 127 15.57 12.62 -1.68
N LEU A 128 15.61 11.37 -2.12
CA LEU A 128 14.90 10.26 -1.45
C LEU A 128 15.43 9.99 -0.05
N TRP A 129 16.76 10.01 0.13
CA TRP A 129 17.37 9.75 1.43
C TRP A 129 16.86 10.70 2.51
N ASN A 130 16.71 11.98 2.16
CA ASN A 130 16.21 13.00 3.07
C ASN A 130 14.70 13.25 2.94
N ALA A 131 14.04 12.63 1.95
CA ALA A 131 12.62 12.85 1.60
C ALA A 131 12.27 14.34 1.45
N GLU A 132 13.10 15.05 0.74
CA GLU A 132 13.07 16.50 0.62
C GLU A 132 13.15 16.92 -0.85
N LEU A 133 12.22 17.77 -1.30
CA LEU A 133 12.34 18.46 -2.58
C LEU A 133 13.31 19.63 -2.42
N ARG A 134 14.30 19.71 -3.28
CA ARG A 134 15.29 20.79 -3.32
C ARG A 134 15.45 21.30 -4.74
N GLY A 135 15.76 22.55 -4.88
CA GLY A 135 16.18 23.08 -6.17
C GLY A 135 15.99 24.57 -6.32
N THR A 136 16.05 25.00 -7.57
CA THR A 136 16.00 26.41 -7.95
C THR A 136 14.93 26.61 -9.00
N ILE A 137 14.24 27.75 -8.92
CA ILE A 137 13.42 28.32 -9.97
C ILE A 137 14.19 29.53 -10.49
N THR A 138 14.54 29.52 -11.77
CA THR A 138 15.18 30.64 -12.44
C THR A 138 14.13 31.52 -13.11
N THR A 139 14.26 32.83 -12.97
CA THR A 139 13.32 33.80 -13.52
C THR A 139 14.05 34.90 -14.27
N ALA A 140 13.29 35.75 -14.95
CA ALA A 140 13.82 36.94 -15.61
C ALA A 140 14.33 38.01 -14.62
N ALA A 141 13.93 37.94 -13.32
CA ALA A 141 14.35 38.89 -12.28
C ALA A 141 15.43 38.31 -11.34
N GLY A 142 15.74 37.01 -11.45
CA GLY A 142 16.70 36.36 -10.59
C GLY A 142 16.42 34.88 -10.36
N SER A 143 16.42 34.43 -9.11
CA SER A 143 16.12 33.03 -8.78
C SER A 143 15.53 32.87 -7.39
N LEU A 144 14.82 31.77 -7.20
CA LEU A 144 14.29 31.29 -5.92
C LEU A 144 14.90 29.90 -5.63
N SER A 145 15.75 29.79 -4.62
CA SER A 145 16.18 28.50 -4.09
C SER A 145 15.12 27.99 -3.13
N LEU A 146 14.64 26.77 -3.34
CA LEU A 146 13.57 26.20 -2.51
C LEU A 146 13.95 24.86 -1.90
N ARG A 147 13.35 24.59 -0.72
CA ARG A 147 13.37 23.33 -0.02
C ARG A 147 11.98 23.06 0.53
N ALA A 148 11.45 21.87 0.32
CA ALA A 148 10.10 21.52 0.80
C ALA A 148 10.07 20.13 1.42
N ILE A 149 9.33 19.99 2.54
CA ILE A 149 9.03 18.71 3.18
C ILE A 149 7.55 18.66 3.61
N VAL A 150 6.96 17.48 3.61
CA VAL A 150 5.83 17.15 4.46
C VAL A 150 6.36 16.38 5.66
N HIS A 151 6.25 16.97 6.86
CA HIS A 151 6.91 16.45 8.06
C HIS A 151 6.33 15.10 8.49
N THR A 152 7.19 14.11 8.79
CA THR A 152 6.80 12.72 9.08
C THR A 152 5.87 12.54 10.28
N GLY A 153 6.03 13.35 11.31
CA GLY A 153 5.29 13.23 12.59
C GLY A 153 4.21 14.29 12.82
N GLN A 154 3.95 15.17 11.86
CA GLN A 154 2.98 16.25 11.99
C GLN A 154 2.26 16.49 10.66
N SER A 155 0.98 16.87 10.70
CA SER A 155 0.26 17.34 9.49
C SER A 155 0.76 18.74 9.11
N LEU A 156 2.01 18.82 8.62
CA LEU A 156 2.72 20.07 8.36
C LEU A 156 3.50 19.99 7.05
N LEU A 157 3.14 20.83 6.09
CA LEU A 157 3.95 21.18 4.93
C LEU A 157 4.79 22.40 5.28
N ALA A 158 6.11 22.30 5.10
CA ALA A 158 7.05 23.42 5.27
C ALA A 158 7.83 23.64 3.98
N VAL A 159 7.83 24.87 3.49
CA VAL A 159 8.54 25.29 2.27
C VAL A 159 9.40 26.49 2.58
N GLU A 160 10.73 26.31 2.60
CA GLU A 160 11.72 27.36 2.75
C GLU A 160 12.12 27.88 1.37
N VAL A 161 12.07 29.19 1.15
CA VAL A 161 12.46 29.86 -0.08
C VAL A 161 13.50 30.92 0.23
N GLU A 162 14.61 30.89 -0.50
CA GLU A 162 15.66 31.91 -0.45
C GLU A 162 15.73 32.64 -1.80
N PRO A 163 15.19 33.87 -1.89
CA PRO A 163 15.19 34.66 -3.11
C PRO A 163 16.52 35.39 -3.31
N THR A 164 16.94 35.58 -4.56
CA THR A 164 17.87 36.64 -4.93
C THR A 164 17.22 38.02 -4.80
N GLU A 165 17.98 39.08 -4.91
CA GLU A 165 17.49 40.46 -4.66
C GLU A 165 16.27 40.83 -5.52
N GLY A 166 16.31 40.53 -6.82
CA GLY A 166 15.19 40.81 -7.74
C GLY A 166 13.91 39.98 -7.49
N GLU A 167 14.01 38.92 -6.73
CA GLU A 167 12.90 38.01 -6.39
C GLU A 167 12.38 38.19 -4.95
N ARG A 168 12.89 39.15 -4.15
CA ARG A 168 12.41 39.35 -2.77
C ARG A 168 10.92 39.62 -2.63
N GLY A 169 10.29 40.11 -3.70
CA GLY A 169 8.86 40.39 -3.79
C GLY A 169 7.97 39.18 -4.12
N PHE A 170 8.51 37.96 -4.20
CA PHE A 170 7.68 36.77 -4.46
C PHE A 170 6.55 36.64 -3.43
N ALA A 171 5.45 36.00 -3.82
CA ALA A 171 4.27 35.87 -2.95
C ALA A 171 3.77 34.43 -2.88
N TRP A 172 3.15 34.09 -1.75
CA TRP A 172 2.33 32.91 -1.57
C TRP A 172 0.85 33.29 -1.57
N VAL A 173 0.07 32.62 -2.42
CA VAL A 173 -1.39 32.80 -2.47
C VAL A 173 -2.07 31.45 -2.30
N PHE A 174 -2.99 31.36 -1.32
CA PHE A 174 -3.82 30.15 -1.15
C PHE A 174 -5.10 30.25 -1.97
N HIS A 175 -5.41 29.20 -2.69
CA HIS A 175 -6.60 29.03 -3.51
C HIS A 175 -7.43 27.88 -2.93
N PRO A 176 -8.53 28.17 -2.17
CA PRO A 176 -9.41 27.13 -1.67
C PRO A 176 -10.13 26.42 -2.82
N ALA A 177 -10.24 25.09 -2.74
CA ALA A 177 -11.02 24.33 -3.69
C ALA A 177 -12.52 24.40 -3.35
N VAL A 178 -13.37 24.12 -4.35
CA VAL A 178 -14.80 23.87 -4.10
C VAL A 178 -14.94 22.52 -3.38
N ALA A 179 -15.49 22.50 -2.18
CA ALA A 179 -15.67 21.29 -1.38
C ALA A 179 -16.86 20.46 -1.89
N VAL A 180 -16.63 19.72 -2.95
CA VAL A 180 -17.55 18.81 -3.63
C VAL A 180 -16.81 17.56 -4.06
N SER A 181 -17.49 16.42 -4.16
CA SER A 181 -16.85 15.21 -4.68
C SER A 181 -16.21 15.44 -6.05
N PRO A 182 -14.93 15.10 -6.26
CA PRO A 182 -14.28 15.22 -7.57
C PRO A 182 -14.99 14.45 -8.68
N ARG A 183 -15.77 13.42 -8.32
CA ARG A 183 -16.59 12.63 -9.26
C ARG A 183 -17.64 13.47 -9.99
N THR A 184 -18.02 14.63 -9.45
CA THR A 184 -18.99 15.54 -10.10
C THR A 184 -18.43 16.26 -11.33
N ASP A 185 -17.11 16.20 -11.58
CA ASP A 185 -16.52 16.79 -12.79
C ASP A 185 -17.20 16.21 -14.05
N PRO A 186 -17.81 17.04 -14.90
CA PRO A 186 -18.57 16.60 -16.07
C PRO A 186 -17.80 15.68 -17.03
N LYS A 187 -16.47 15.81 -17.08
CA LYS A 187 -15.62 14.97 -17.95
C LYS A 187 -15.70 13.48 -17.62
N PHE A 188 -16.13 13.11 -16.41
CA PHE A 188 -16.28 11.71 -16.01
C PHE A 188 -17.63 11.11 -16.39
N GLY A 189 -18.62 11.92 -16.82
CA GLY A 189 -19.95 11.43 -17.19
C GLY A 189 -20.68 10.70 -16.06
N LYS A 190 -20.46 11.11 -14.81
CA LYS A 190 -21.01 10.49 -13.60
C LYS A 190 -21.89 11.51 -12.85
N PRO A 191 -23.17 11.64 -13.21
CA PRO A 191 -24.06 12.60 -12.56
C PRO A 191 -24.20 12.28 -11.07
N PRO A 192 -24.20 13.31 -10.20
CA PRO A 192 -24.45 13.13 -8.79
C PRO A 192 -25.90 12.67 -8.53
N PRO A 193 -26.16 12.03 -7.37
CA PRO A 193 -27.52 11.76 -6.90
C PRO A 193 -28.35 13.05 -6.79
N ALA A 194 -29.68 12.91 -6.95
CA ALA A 194 -30.60 14.03 -6.80
C ALA A 194 -30.43 14.69 -5.42
N GLY A 195 -30.38 16.03 -5.38
CA GLY A 195 -30.22 16.80 -4.16
C GLY A 195 -28.76 16.93 -3.66
N TYR A 196 -27.78 16.24 -4.27
CA TYR A 196 -26.38 16.45 -3.92
C TYR A 196 -25.89 17.80 -4.43
N VAL A 197 -25.37 18.62 -3.52
CA VAL A 197 -24.80 19.95 -3.82
C VAL A 197 -23.43 20.11 -3.15
N ALA A 198 -22.63 21.06 -3.66
CA ALA A 198 -21.37 21.43 -3.04
C ALA A 198 -21.58 21.94 -1.60
N ASN A 199 -20.58 21.75 -0.74
CA ASN A 199 -20.53 22.43 0.55
C ASN A 199 -20.37 23.95 0.36
N PRO A 200 -20.70 24.78 1.38
CA PRO A 200 -20.56 26.23 1.28
C PRO A 200 -19.13 26.63 0.91
N PRO A 201 -18.91 27.80 0.28
CA PRO A 201 -17.57 28.31 0.02
C PRO A 201 -16.74 28.45 1.30
N ALA A 202 -15.44 28.16 1.20
CA ALA A 202 -14.51 28.38 2.31
C ALA A 202 -14.40 29.88 2.66
N ARG A 203 -14.28 30.19 3.94
CA ARG A 203 -14.02 31.53 4.45
C ARG A 203 -12.55 31.72 4.73
N LEU A 204 -11.99 32.85 4.26
CA LEU A 204 -10.62 33.24 4.59
C LEU A 204 -10.65 34.14 5.84
N GLU A 205 -9.87 33.76 6.84
CA GLU A 205 -9.81 34.43 8.14
C GLU A 205 -8.35 34.70 8.53
N SER A 206 -8.15 35.60 9.53
CA SER A 206 -6.82 35.89 10.07
C SER A 206 -6.83 35.70 11.58
N SER A 207 -5.74 35.22 12.14
CA SER A 207 -5.55 35.02 13.58
C SER A 207 -4.10 35.39 13.96
N GLY A 208 -3.88 36.66 14.33
CA GLY A 208 -2.54 37.21 14.52
C GLY A 208 -1.74 37.22 13.19
N ASP A 209 -0.57 36.61 13.19
CA ASP A 209 0.32 36.44 12.02
C ASP A 209 -0.10 35.30 11.08
N SER A 210 -1.12 34.57 11.46
CA SER A 210 -1.57 33.36 10.77
C SER A 210 -2.83 33.62 9.97
N ARG A 211 -2.98 32.94 8.83
CA ARG A 211 -4.17 32.94 7.99
C ARG A 211 -4.82 31.56 8.00
N LEU A 212 -6.13 31.54 7.78
CA LEU A 212 -6.91 30.31 7.73
C LEU A 212 -7.85 30.32 6.54
N SER A 213 -8.07 29.14 5.97
CA SER A 213 -9.19 28.83 5.11
C SER A 213 -10.09 27.86 5.86
N VAL A 214 -11.26 28.33 6.29
CA VAL A 214 -12.24 27.55 7.06
C VAL A 214 -13.33 27.05 6.14
N GLN A 215 -13.37 25.75 5.91
CA GLN A 215 -14.37 25.07 5.12
C GLN A 215 -15.39 24.40 6.04
N SER A 216 -16.58 24.98 6.16
CA SER A 216 -17.70 24.35 6.86
C SER A 216 -18.34 23.28 5.97
N LEU A 217 -18.82 22.19 6.59
CA LEU A 217 -19.53 21.11 5.89
C LEU A 217 -21.02 21.17 6.18
N LEU A 218 -21.85 20.83 5.18
CA LEU A 218 -23.32 20.77 5.31
C LEU A 218 -23.77 19.74 6.34
N ALA A 219 -23.06 18.62 6.45
CA ALA A 219 -23.32 17.60 7.46
C ALA A 219 -22.92 18.01 8.89
N GLY A 220 -22.33 19.18 9.06
CA GLY A 220 -21.66 19.61 10.30
C GLY A 220 -20.15 19.34 10.24
N GLY A 221 -19.43 19.87 11.26
CA GLY A 221 -17.98 19.81 11.23
C GLY A 221 -17.33 20.80 10.25
N GLU A 222 -16.04 20.66 10.07
CA GLU A 222 -15.23 21.54 9.22
C GLU A 222 -13.88 20.90 8.89
N HIS A 223 -13.22 21.37 7.85
CA HIS A 223 -11.77 21.25 7.73
C HIS A 223 -11.15 22.65 7.58
N VAL A 224 -9.91 22.80 8.06
CA VAL A 224 -9.23 24.08 8.10
C VAL A 224 -7.80 23.91 7.61
N THR A 225 -7.42 24.74 6.65
CA THR A 225 -6.03 24.95 6.27
C THR A 225 -5.55 26.22 6.97
N ALA A 226 -4.54 26.11 7.83
CA ALA A 226 -3.91 27.24 8.47
C ALA A 226 -2.48 27.39 7.96
N TRP A 227 -2.03 28.63 7.76
CA TRP A 227 -0.65 28.91 7.34
C TRP A 227 -0.12 30.21 7.90
N ARG A 228 1.20 30.29 7.95
CA ARG A 228 1.95 31.51 8.24
C ARG A 228 3.27 31.51 7.50
N GLU A 229 3.80 32.69 7.20
CA GLU A 229 5.15 32.88 6.71
C GLU A 229 6.05 33.41 7.83
N VAL A 230 7.26 32.88 7.90
CA VAL A 230 8.28 33.30 8.85
C VAL A 230 9.54 33.70 8.08
N ALA A 231 9.98 34.93 8.27
CA ALA A 231 11.23 35.42 7.69
C ALA A 231 12.41 35.15 8.65
N GLN A 232 13.53 34.67 8.11
CA GLN A 232 14.76 34.46 8.84
C GLN A 232 15.96 34.86 7.93
N GLY A 233 16.47 36.05 8.11
CA GLY A 233 17.48 36.63 7.21
C GLY A 233 16.92 36.83 5.79
N SER A 234 17.59 36.29 4.78
CA SER A 234 17.12 36.30 3.39
C SER A 234 16.01 35.30 3.10
N LYS A 235 15.80 34.34 3.98
CA LYS A 235 14.88 33.21 3.79
C LYS A 235 13.48 33.52 4.30
N ARG A 236 12.47 32.97 3.60
CA ARG A 236 11.07 32.96 4.05
C ARG A 236 10.57 31.53 4.04
N THR A 237 9.96 31.11 5.14
CA THR A 237 9.41 29.75 5.27
C THR A 237 7.90 29.84 5.39
N LEU A 238 7.17 29.17 4.47
CA LEU A 238 5.76 28.90 4.58
C LEU A 238 5.56 27.65 5.42
N TYR A 239 4.80 27.76 6.51
CA TYR A 239 4.29 26.65 7.32
C TYR A 239 2.81 26.50 7.09
N THR A 240 2.36 25.31 6.66
CA THR A 240 0.96 25.02 6.37
C THR A 240 0.53 23.75 7.04
N SER A 241 -0.60 23.78 7.72
CA SER A 241 -1.21 22.60 8.34
C SER A 241 -2.67 22.47 7.96
N VAL A 242 -3.13 21.22 7.83
CA VAL A 242 -4.55 20.89 7.67
C VAL A 242 -5.01 20.12 8.89
N ALA A 243 -6.19 20.49 9.38
CA ALA A 243 -6.93 19.72 10.37
C ALA A 243 -8.40 19.62 9.98
N TRP A 244 -9.06 18.59 10.49
CA TRP A 244 -10.49 18.37 10.29
C TRP A 244 -11.18 18.00 11.60
N SER A 245 -12.47 18.19 11.67
CA SER A 245 -13.27 17.77 12.82
C SER A 245 -14.72 17.55 12.43
N TYR A 246 -15.33 16.49 12.98
CA TYR A 246 -16.73 16.13 12.75
C TYR A 246 -17.31 15.42 13.99
N PRO A 247 -18.56 15.67 14.40
CA PRO A 247 -19.46 16.74 13.91
C PRO A 247 -19.15 18.12 14.52
N LYS A 248 -18.25 18.20 15.49
CA LYS A 248 -17.85 19.45 16.17
C LYS A 248 -16.91 20.27 15.26
N ARG A 249 -16.77 21.55 15.56
CA ARG A 249 -15.89 22.48 14.85
C ARG A 249 -14.70 22.86 15.75
N THR A 250 -13.63 22.10 15.64
CA THR A 250 -12.39 22.29 16.43
C THR A 250 -11.13 22.33 15.56
N ALA A 251 -11.28 22.14 14.26
CA ALA A 251 -10.15 22.02 13.32
C ALA A 251 -9.27 23.28 13.29
N ALA A 252 -9.89 24.49 13.37
CA ALA A 252 -9.13 25.74 13.39
C ALA A 252 -8.11 25.80 14.53
N ARG A 253 -8.50 25.37 15.72
CA ARG A 253 -7.60 25.33 16.89
C ARG A 253 -6.43 24.39 16.67
N GLU A 254 -6.66 23.20 16.14
CA GLU A 254 -5.61 22.19 15.94
C GLU A 254 -4.65 22.59 14.81
N ALA A 255 -5.17 23.11 13.69
CA ALA A 255 -4.33 23.60 12.60
C ALA A 255 -3.44 24.78 13.04
N LEU A 256 -4.02 25.77 13.75
CA LEU A 256 -3.26 26.90 14.31
C LEU A 256 -2.20 26.45 15.33
N LYS A 257 -2.55 25.50 16.21
CA LYS A 257 -1.61 24.92 17.17
C LYS A 257 -0.40 24.32 16.47
N THR A 258 -0.61 23.57 15.40
CA THR A 258 0.47 22.92 14.64
C THR A 258 1.42 23.97 14.04
N ILE A 259 0.91 24.96 13.30
CA ILE A 259 1.78 25.95 12.65
C ILE A 259 2.48 26.89 13.65
N ARG A 260 1.81 27.24 14.77
CA ARG A 260 2.40 28.13 15.80
C ARG A 260 3.51 27.45 16.60
N ARG A 261 3.44 26.13 16.74
CA ARG A 261 4.47 25.32 17.41
C ARG A 261 5.54 24.79 16.46
N ALA A 262 5.40 25.04 15.15
CA ALA A 262 6.40 24.62 14.18
C ALA A 262 7.77 25.22 14.53
N GLU A 263 8.73 24.33 14.68
CA GLU A 263 10.14 24.69 14.88
C GLU A 263 10.73 25.34 13.63
N PRO A 264 11.87 26.01 13.73
CA PRO A 264 12.60 26.48 12.55
C PRO A 264 12.86 25.33 11.56
N PHE A 265 12.88 25.66 10.27
CA PHE A 265 12.98 24.65 9.19
C PHE A 265 14.16 23.67 9.36
N SER A 266 15.30 24.15 9.86
CA SER A 266 16.47 23.30 10.12
C SER A 266 16.23 22.25 11.22
N ALA A 267 15.50 22.58 12.27
CA ALA A 267 15.15 21.65 13.34
C ALA A 267 14.10 20.63 12.88
N LEU A 268 13.07 21.09 12.15
CA LEU A 268 12.08 20.20 11.52
C LEU A 268 12.74 19.16 10.61
N THR A 269 13.65 19.61 9.73
CA THR A 269 14.33 18.69 8.81
C THR A 269 15.22 17.67 9.52
N ALA A 270 15.81 18.00 10.67
CA ALA A 270 16.61 17.04 11.43
C ALA A 270 15.79 15.87 11.97
N GLY A 271 14.59 16.14 12.54
CA GLY A 271 13.67 15.10 13.00
C GLY A 271 13.09 14.28 11.84
N HIS A 272 12.68 14.96 10.78
CA HIS A 272 12.17 14.36 9.56
C HIS A 272 13.17 13.38 8.93
N ARG A 273 14.43 13.79 8.75
CA ARG A 273 15.48 12.95 8.17
C ARG A 273 15.80 11.73 9.02
N ARG A 274 15.87 11.86 10.36
CA ARG A 274 16.09 10.70 11.23
C ARG A 274 15.06 9.61 10.96
N TRP A 275 13.77 9.95 10.89
CA TRP A 275 12.71 8.99 10.60
C TRP A 275 12.93 8.29 9.24
N TRP A 276 13.24 9.05 8.18
CA TRP A 276 13.46 8.49 6.85
C TRP A 276 14.72 7.62 6.78
N HIS A 277 15.78 8.04 7.44
CA HIS A 277 17.03 7.27 7.50
C HIS A 277 16.81 5.93 8.23
N ASP A 278 16.03 5.92 9.31
CA ASP A 278 15.67 4.70 10.02
C ASP A 278 14.75 3.82 9.16
N TYR A 279 13.75 4.41 8.50
CA TYR A 279 12.83 3.73 7.59
C TYR A 279 13.59 2.96 6.50
N TYR A 280 14.47 3.60 5.75
CA TYR A 280 15.21 2.93 4.67
C TYR A 280 16.12 1.80 5.16
N ARG A 281 16.54 1.82 6.42
CA ARG A 281 17.40 0.79 7.01
C ARG A 281 16.67 -0.48 7.44
N HIS A 282 15.35 -0.54 7.41
CA HIS A 282 14.58 -1.73 7.77
C HIS A 282 14.83 -2.91 6.82
N GLY A 283 15.21 -2.66 5.58
CA GLY A 283 15.54 -3.66 4.59
C GLY A 283 16.47 -3.11 3.52
N PHE A 284 17.03 -3.99 2.70
CA PHE A 284 17.85 -3.61 1.56
C PHE A 284 17.61 -4.56 0.40
N LEU A 285 17.55 -3.99 -0.81
CA LEU A 285 17.44 -4.71 -2.06
C LEU A 285 18.31 -4.05 -3.12
N SER A 286 19.15 -4.84 -3.79
CA SER A 286 19.92 -4.37 -4.94
C SER A 286 19.92 -5.41 -6.05
N ILE A 287 19.66 -4.95 -7.27
CA ILE A 287 19.63 -5.71 -8.52
C ILE A 287 20.38 -4.95 -9.62
N PRO A 288 20.86 -5.63 -10.68
CA PRO A 288 21.65 -4.96 -11.71
C PRO A 288 20.83 -3.99 -12.57
N ASP A 289 19.53 -4.21 -12.72
CA ASP A 289 18.64 -3.32 -13.48
C ASP A 289 18.42 -2.03 -12.72
N THR A 290 19.18 -0.99 -13.07
CA THR A 290 19.17 0.32 -12.40
C THR A 290 17.83 1.02 -12.50
N ARG A 291 17.10 0.84 -13.61
CA ARG A 291 15.79 1.47 -13.83
C ARG A 291 14.74 0.85 -12.92
N LEU A 292 14.71 -0.47 -12.82
CA LEU A 292 13.78 -1.17 -11.96
C LEU A 292 14.17 -1.04 -10.47
N GLN A 293 15.48 -1.03 -10.15
CA GLN A 293 15.96 -0.77 -8.79
C GLN A 293 15.56 0.62 -8.30
N SER A 294 15.80 1.66 -9.09
CA SER A 294 15.40 3.03 -8.73
C SER A 294 13.88 3.16 -8.62
N PHE A 295 13.12 2.51 -9.52
CA PHE A 295 11.67 2.43 -9.42
C PHE A 295 11.24 1.81 -8.08
N TYR A 296 11.81 0.69 -7.67
CA TYR A 296 11.51 0.02 -6.40
C TYR A 296 11.71 0.95 -5.19
N TRP A 297 12.85 1.63 -5.10
CA TRP A 297 13.14 2.54 -4.00
C TRP A 297 12.22 3.77 -3.97
N ILE A 298 11.79 4.24 -5.14
CA ILE A 298 10.76 5.29 -5.24
C ILE A 298 9.39 4.76 -4.76
N GLN A 299 9.05 3.47 -4.99
CA GLN A 299 7.80 2.93 -4.45
C GLN A 299 7.85 2.78 -2.93
N LEU A 300 9.00 2.45 -2.32
CA LEU A 300 9.16 2.50 -0.87
C LEU A 300 8.98 3.93 -0.33
N TYR A 301 9.54 4.93 -0.99
CA TYR A 301 9.26 6.33 -0.65
C TYR A 301 7.77 6.66 -0.79
N LYS A 302 7.15 6.26 -1.89
CA LYS A 302 5.74 6.55 -2.18
C LYS A 302 4.80 5.96 -1.13
N ILE A 303 4.96 4.69 -0.76
CA ILE A 303 4.09 4.07 0.24
C ILE A 303 4.27 4.70 1.62
N ALA A 304 5.49 5.06 1.99
CA ALA A 304 5.74 5.80 3.23
C ALA A 304 5.15 7.22 3.22
N CYS A 305 5.02 7.84 2.06
CA CYS A 305 4.28 9.11 1.90
C CYS A 305 2.76 8.91 1.94
N ALA A 306 2.25 7.72 1.61
CA ALA A 306 0.83 7.46 1.40
C ALA A 306 0.15 6.73 2.56
N ALA A 307 0.87 6.00 3.39
CA ALA A 307 0.32 5.15 4.44
C ALA A 307 0.94 5.41 5.81
N ARG A 308 0.13 5.26 6.84
CA ARG A 308 0.50 5.08 8.26
C ARG A 308 -0.52 4.13 8.87
N ARG A 309 -0.12 3.37 9.87
CA ARG A 309 -1.00 2.41 10.55
C ARG A 309 -2.31 3.03 11.03
N GLU A 310 -2.24 4.22 11.60
CA GLU A 310 -3.39 4.94 12.17
C GLU A 310 -4.12 5.83 11.15
N ALA A 311 -3.55 6.01 9.96
CA ALA A 311 -4.20 6.74 8.88
C ALA A 311 -5.38 5.92 8.31
N PRO A 312 -6.32 6.57 7.63
CA PRO A 312 -7.30 5.84 6.82
C PRO A 312 -6.62 4.89 5.83
N VAL A 313 -7.26 3.76 5.55
CA VAL A 313 -6.84 2.93 4.40
C VAL A 313 -6.84 3.80 3.16
N MET A 314 -5.78 3.70 2.36
CA MET A 314 -5.58 4.55 1.20
C MET A 314 -6.82 4.54 0.28
N ALA A 315 -7.22 5.72 -0.18
CA ALA A 315 -7.98 5.81 -1.42
C ALA A 315 -7.03 5.57 -2.59
N THR A 316 -7.57 5.28 -3.77
CA THR A 316 -6.77 4.96 -4.98
C THR A 316 -5.66 5.95 -5.29
N CYS A 317 -5.83 7.20 -4.89
CA CYS A 317 -4.85 8.29 -5.10
C CYS A 317 -3.88 8.50 -3.92
N GLY A 318 -3.93 7.68 -2.88
CA GLY A 318 -3.23 7.99 -1.63
C GLY A 318 -3.66 9.34 -1.04
N PRO A 319 -2.75 10.15 -0.46
CA PRO A 319 -3.08 11.48 0.04
C PRO A 319 -3.15 12.55 -1.07
N TRP A 320 -2.82 12.22 -2.34
CA TRP A 320 -2.74 13.17 -3.45
C TRP A 320 -4.04 13.21 -4.26
N LEU A 321 -5.09 13.82 -3.69
CA LEU A 321 -6.37 13.95 -4.37
C LEU A 321 -6.30 14.97 -5.51
N GLU A 322 -6.49 14.48 -6.72
CA GLU A 322 -6.66 15.25 -7.95
C GLU A 322 -8.02 14.94 -8.56
N PRO A 323 -8.47 15.62 -9.62
CA PRO A 323 -9.72 15.26 -10.28
C PRO A 323 -9.76 13.80 -10.67
N THR A 324 -10.68 13.04 -10.05
CA THR A 324 -10.81 11.59 -10.21
C THR A 324 -12.28 11.16 -10.11
N PRO A 325 -12.72 10.11 -10.85
CA PRO A 325 -14.02 9.51 -10.65
C PRO A 325 -14.04 8.57 -9.43
N TRP A 326 -12.90 8.36 -8.73
CA TRP A 326 -12.71 7.40 -7.62
C TRP A 326 -12.29 8.05 -6.30
N PRO A 327 -13.08 8.98 -5.73
CA PRO A 327 -12.70 9.70 -4.52
C PRO A 327 -13.01 8.93 -3.22
N ALA A 328 -12.78 7.62 -3.20
CA ALA A 328 -13.09 6.71 -2.10
C ALA A 328 -12.04 5.61 -1.97
N THR A 329 -12.07 4.85 -0.88
CA THR A 329 -11.29 3.63 -0.74
C THR A 329 -11.92 2.51 -1.56
N TRP A 330 -11.13 1.79 -2.36
CA TRP A 330 -11.60 0.82 -3.35
C TRP A 330 -11.14 -0.60 -2.99
N TRP A 331 -12.10 -1.52 -2.73
CA TRP A 331 -11.83 -2.82 -2.07
C TRP A 331 -11.79 -4.05 -2.98
N ASN A 332 -12.10 -3.92 -4.24
CA ASN A 332 -12.17 -5.09 -5.12
C ASN A 332 -10.90 -5.36 -5.95
N LEU A 333 -9.80 -4.75 -5.61
CA LEU A 333 -8.45 -4.97 -6.13
C LEU A 333 -7.46 -3.97 -5.50
N ASN A 334 -7.76 -2.67 -5.53
CA ASN A 334 -6.81 -1.58 -5.30
C ASN A 334 -6.18 -1.66 -3.90
N VAL A 335 -6.98 -1.71 -2.84
CA VAL A 335 -6.46 -1.84 -1.46
C VAL A 335 -5.53 -3.03 -1.29
N GLN A 336 -5.88 -4.17 -1.89
CA GLN A 336 -5.05 -5.37 -1.77
C GLN A 336 -3.66 -5.12 -2.38
N LEU A 337 -3.61 -4.57 -3.57
CA LEU A 337 -2.37 -4.28 -4.30
C LEU A 337 -1.55 -3.16 -3.64
N GLU A 338 -2.20 -2.19 -3.04
CA GLU A 338 -1.55 -1.05 -2.37
C GLU A 338 -0.66 -1.48 -1.20
N TYR A 339 -1.04 -2.54 -0.47
CA TYR A 339 -0.40 -2.91 0.79
C TYR A 339 0.47 -4.17 0.75
N TRP A 340 0.54 -4.92 -0.36
CA TRP A 340 1.38 -6.13 -0.40
C TRP A 340 2.86 -5.83 -0.19
N LEU A 341 3.35 -4.73 -0.74
CA LEU A 341 4.75 -4.32 -0.68
C LEU A 341 5.31 -4.23 0.74
N ILE A 342 4.48 -3.83 1.74
CA ILE A 342 4.95 -3.61 3.11
C ILE A 342 5.46 -4.87 3.80
N HIS A 343 5.00 -6.05 3.37
CA HIS A 343 5.35 -7.32 4.01
C HIS A 343 6.81 -7.68 3.74
N GLY A 344 7.17 -7.93 2.48
CA GLY A 344 8.52 -8.31 2.09
C GLY A 344 9.56 -7.24 2.36
N SER A 345 9.21 -5.96 2.18
CA SER A 345 10.10 -4.83 2.46
C SER A 345 10.35 -4.56 3.95
N ASN A 346 9.68 -5.31 4.85
CA ASN A 346 9.80 -5.17 6.30
C ASN A 346 9.29 -3.84 6.87
N HIS A 347 8.18 -3.30 6.31
CA HIS A 347 7.57 -2.03 6.70
C HIS A 347 6.14 -2.20 7.23
N LEU A 348 5.94 -3.14 8.16
CA LEU A 348 4.62 -3.46 8.72
C LEU A 348 4.03 -2.34 9.60
N GLU A 349 4.82 -1.35 9.97
CA GLU A 349 4.37 -0.12 10.63
C GLU A 349 3.45 0.74 9.74
N LEU A 350 3.38 0.43 8.43
CA LEU A 350 2.50 1.09 7.48
C LEU A 350 1.15 0.37 7.30
N ASP A 351 0.91 -0.77 7.95
CA ASP A 351 -0.32 -1.57 7.78
C ASP A 351 -1.55 -0.88 8.37
N ALA A 352 -2.26 -0.11 7.54
CA ALA A 352 -3.54 0.48 7.89
C ALA A 352 -4.72 -0.50 7.74
N VAL A 353 -4.61 -1.56 6.93
CA VAL A 353 -5.73 -2.45 6.60
C VAL A 353 -6.16 -3.23 7.84
N GLY A 354 -5.23 -3.92 8.49
CA GLY A 354 -5.52 -4.69 9.71
C GLY A 354 -6.05 -3.81 10.85
N HIS A 355 -5.48 -2.60 10.97
CA HIS A 355 -5.94 -1.62 11.97
C HIS A 355 -7.37 -1.15 11.71
N ALA A 356 -7.70 -0.73 10.48
CA ALA A 356 -9.02 -0.21 10.12
C ALA A 356 -10.11 -1.28 10.21
N LEU A 357 -9.87 -2.48 9.68
CA LEU A 357 -10.83 -3.59 9.75
C LEU A 357 -11.13 -3.96 11.21
N GLY A 358 -10.12 -3.99 12.07
CA GLY A 358 -10.31 -4.22 13.51
C GLY A 358 -11.09 -3.11 14.21
N LYS A 359 -10.76 -1.85 13.92
CA LYS A 359 -11.35 -0.66 14.53
C LYS A 359 -12.81 -0.46 14.14
N TYR A 360 -13.15 -0.66 12.87
CA TYR A 360 -14.47 -0.40 12.32
C TYR A 360 -15.30 -1.67 12.05
N ARG A 361 -14.99 -2.78 12.76
CA ARG A 361 -15.65 -4.08 12.55
C ARG A 361 -17.18 -4.06 12.64
N ALA A 362 -17.75 -3.18 13.46
CA ALA A 362 -19.21 -3.02 13.58
C ALA A 362 -19.82 -2.51 12.26
N ASN A 363 -19.12 -1.62 11.55
CA ASN A 363 -19.58 -1.09 10.28
C ASN A 363 -19.59 -2.18 9.18
N LEU A 364 -18.68 -3.15 9.24
CA LEU A 364 -18.65 -4.27 8.30
C LEU A 364 -19.86 -5.19 8.43
N THR A 365 -20.38 -5.37 9.64
CA THR A 365 -21.62 -6.15 9.88
C THR A 365 -22.83 -5.47 9.26
N SER A 366 -22.91 -4.14 9.32
CA SER A 366 -24.04 -3.39 8.74
C SER A 366 -24.02 -3.31 7.20
N GLN A 367 -22.94 -3.78 6.52
CA GLN A 367 -22.86 -3.75 5.06
C GLN A 367 -23.51 -4.94 4.37
N VAL A 368 -23.79 -6.02 5.08
CA VAL A 368 -24.59 -7.14 4.54
C VAL A 368 -26.07 -6.91 4.79
N ALA A 369 -26.94 -7.59 4.03
CA ALA A 369 -28.38 -7.47 4.18
C ALA A 369 -28.82 -7.88 5.60
N GLU A 370 -29.82 -7.19 6.14
CA GLU A 370 -30.28 -7.28 7.53
C GLU A 370 -30.47 -8.71 8.05
N PRO A 371 -31.08 -9.66 7.32
CA PRO A 371 -31.26 -11.04 7.81
C PRO A 371 -29.95 -11.79 8.15
N TYR A 372 -28.81 -11.33 7.60
CA TYR A 372 -27.51 -11.99 7.76
C TYR A 372 -26.57 -11.27 8.75
N GLN A 373 -26.95 -10.10 9.27
CA GLN A 373 -26.09 -9.28 10.15
C GLN A 373 -25.79 -9.95 11.50
N HIS A 374 -26.58 -10.92 11.92
CA HIS A 374 -26.39 -11.62 13.19
C HIS A 374 -25.10 -12.42 13.26
N ASP A 375 -24.62 -12.96 12.13
CA ASP A 375 -23.41 -13.81 12.07
C ASP A 375 -22.46 -13.50 10.93
N SER A 376 -22.79 -12.57 10.05
CA SER A 376 -22.05 -12.26 8.84
C SER A 376 -21.52 -10.83 8.80
N ALA A 377 -20.56 -10.59 7.91
CA ALA A 377 -20.00 -9.28 7.60
C ALA A 377 -19.54 -9.23 6.14
N GLY A 378 -19.49 -8.03 5.58
CA GLY A 378 -19.00 -7.78 4.24
C GLY A 378 -18.35 -6.40 4.14
N ILE A 379 -17.62 -6.15 3.06
CA ILE A 379 -17.17 -4.82 2.69
C ILE A 379 -17.59 -4.53 1.25
N PRO A 380 -18.26 -3.42 0.99
CA PRO A 380 -18.66 -3.06 -0.36
C PRO A 380 -17.44 -2.67 -1.21
N ARG A 381 -17.62 -2.54 -2.53
CA ARG A 381 -16.53 -2.14 -3.45
C ARG A 381 -15.89 -0.84 -3.02
N THR A 382 -16.68 0.11 -2.53
CA THR A 382 -16.22 1.45 -2.15
C THR A 382 -16.69 1.84 -0.76
N THR A 383 -15.79 2.44 0.03
CA THR A 383 -16.11 2.96 1.36
C THR A 383 -15.47 4.32 1.60
N ASP A 384 -15.97 4.99 2.63
CA ASP A 384 -15.30 6.11 3.29
C ASP A 384 -14.13 5.63 4.19
N MET A 385 -13.52 6.56 4.90
CA MET A 385 -12.44 6.26 5.85
C MET A 385 -12.87 5.42 7.07
N ASN A 386 -14.16 5.32 7.35
CA ASN A 386 -14.74 4.54 8.47
C ASN A 386 -15.34 3.20 8.00
N LEU A 387 -15.07 2.79 6.77
CA LEU A 387 -15.58 1.57 6.13
C LEU A 387 -17.11 1.58 5.91
N LEU A 388 -17.70 2.77 5.72
CA LEU A 388 -19.11 2.95 5.39
C LEU A 388 -19.29 3.20 3.88
N ASN A 389 -20.36 2.64 3.31
CA ASN A 389 -20.73 2.90 1.91
C ASN A 389 -21.79 4.01 1.78
N GLY A 390 -22.69 4.12 2.75
CA GLY A 390 -23.83 5.05 2.71
C GLY A 390 -24.97 4.54 1.84
N ALA A 391 -25.59 5.45 1.09
CA ALA A 391 -26.77 5.14 0.27
C ALA A 391 -26.47 4.15 -0.86
N VAL A 392 -27.48 3.38 -1.19
CA VAL A 392 -27.45 2.34 -2.23
C VAL A 392 -27.77 2.94 -3.60
N GLY A 393 -26.89 2.73 -4.57
CA GLY A 393 -27.11 3.12 -5.95
C GLY A 393 -25.83 2.98 -6.79
N THR A 394 -25.97 2.54 -8.04
CA THR A 394 -24.83 2.20 -8.92
C THR A 394 -23.85 3.35 -9.15
N ASN A 395 -24.31 4.61 -9.07
CA ASN A 395 -23.46 5.78 -9.26
C ASN A 395 -22.99 6.43 -7.93
N ALA A 396 -23.62 6.09 -6.79
CA ALA A 396 -23.34 6.69 -5.49
C ALA A 396 -22.45 5.80 -4.61
N GLY A 397 -22.47 4.50 -4.83
CA GLY A 397 -21.67 3.48 -4.16
C GLY A 397 -22.01 2.10 -4.74
N PHE A 398 -21.27 1.07 -4.32
CA PHE A 398 -21.43 -0.30 -4.80
C PHE A 398 -21.56 -1.22 -3.58
N PRO A 399 -22.80 -1.50 -3.10
CA PRO A 399 -23.03 -2.32 -1.91
C PRO A 399 -22.62 -3.78 -2.12
N VAL A 400 -22.52 -4.55 -1.04
CA VAL A 400 -22.11 -5.98 -1.08
C VAL A 400 -23.06 -6.81 -1.95
N GLY A 401 -24.35 -6.57 -1.88
CA GLY A 401 -25.36 -7.36 -2.60
C GLY A 401 -25.61 -8.74 -1.98
N VAL A 402 -26.53 -9.48 -2.59
CA VAL A 402 -26.97 -10.79 -2.14
C VAL A 402 -26.79 -11.80 -3.27
N PRO A 403 -26.01 -12.90 -3.08
CA PRO A 403 -25.85 -13.93 -4.10
C PRO A 403 -27.18 -14.40 -4.69
N GLY A 404 -27.23 -14.55 -6.01
CA GLY A 404 -28.44 -14.95 -6.74
C GLY A 404 -29.45 -13.81 -7.01
N LYS A 405 -29.19 -12.59 -6.52
CA LYS A 405 -29.97 -11.39 -6.85
C LYS A 405 -29.19 -10.53 -7.85
N GLU A 406 -29.88 -9.86 -8.74
CA GLU A 406 -29.20 -8.98 -9.73
C GLU A 406 -28.96 -7.57 -9.19
N THR A 407 -29.84 -7.09 -8.32
CA THR A 407 -29.80 -5.75 -7.77
C THR A 407 -29.89 -5.79 -6.24
N PRO A 408 -28.97 -5.16 -5.54
CA PRO A 408 -27.68 -4.63 -6.04
C PRO A 408 -26.76 -5.77 -6.54
N THR A 409 -25.87 -5.43 -7.50
CA THR A 409 -24.87 -6.40 -8.02
C THR A 409 -24.14 -7.10 -6.88
N PRO A 410 -24.16 -8.44 -6.81
CA PRO A 410 -23.68 -9.19 -5.64
C PRO A 410 -22.15 -9.39 -5.68
N GLU A 411 -21.40 -8.35 -5.31
CA GLU A 411 -19.94 -8.38 -5.17
C GLU A 411 -19.58 -8.72 -3.73
N VAL A 412 -19.40 -9.99 -3.41
CA VAL A 412 -19.38 -10.54 -2.05
C VAL A 412 -17.97 -10.69 -1.47
N GLY A 413 -17.00 -11.03 -2.30
CA GLY A 413 -15.67 -11.50 -1.88
C GLY A 413 -14.74 -10.46 -1.29
N ASN A 414 -15.04 -9.17 -1.39
CA ASN A 414 -14.10 -8.10 -1.09
C ASN A 414 -13.57 -8.14 0.35
N LEU A 415 -14.40 -8.42 1.35
CA LEU A 415 -13.92 -8.54 2.73
C LEU A 415 -12.98 -9.73 2.90
N THR A 416 -13.35 -10.89 2.35
CA THR A 416 -12.50 -12.09 2.40
C THR A 416 -11.12 -11.82 1.76
N TRP A 417 -11.10 -11.11 0.63
CA TRP A 417 -9.84 -10.73 -0.03
C TRP A 417 -9.05 -9.69 0.77
N ALA A 418 -9.69 -8.68 1.36
CA ALA A 418 -9.02 -7.74 2.26
C ALA A 418 -8.43 -8.43 3.50
N LEU A 419 -9.11 -9.47 4.02
CA LEU A 419 -8.61 -10.27 5.13
C LEU A 419 -7.40 -11.15 4.73
N HIS A 420 -7.17 -11.40 3.45
CA HIS A 420 -5.91 -11.99 2.99
C HIS A 420 -4.72 -11.06 3.28
N ASN A 421 -4.86 -9.73 3.12
CA ASN A 421 -3.79 -8.80 3.53
C ASN A 421 -3.52 -8.89 5.05
N VAL A 422 -4.58 -9.02 5.86
CA VAL A 422 -4.41 -9.20 7.32
C VAL A 422 -3.76 -10.56 7.65
N TRP A 423 -4.08 -11.60 6.88
CA TRP A 423 -3.40 -12.89 6.98
C TRP A 423 -1.91 -12.78 6.67
N LEU A 424 -1.54 -12.05 5.61
CA LEU A 424 -0.14 -11.80 5.29
C LEU A 424 0.57 -11.04 6.43
N SER A 425 -0.06 -10.01 7.01
CA SER A 425 0.47 -9.30 8.18
C SER A 425 0.66 -10.24 9.39
N TYR A 426 -0.32 -11.14 9.64
CA TYR A 426 -0.16 -12.18 10.67
C TYR A 426 1.00 -13.12 10.33
N ARG A 427 1.09 -13.65 9.13
CA ARG A 427 2.12 -14.61 8.71
C ARG A 427 3.53 -14.03 8.79
N HIS A 428 3.68 -12.72 8.51
CA HIS A 428 4.97 -12.03 8.55
C HIS A 428 5.37 -11.55 9.94
N THR A 429 4.43 -11.51 10.91
CA THR A 429 4.71 -11.13 12.30
C THR A 429 4.55 -12.29 13.28
N MET A 430 3.72 -13.27 12.97
CA MET A 430 3.20 -14.29 13.88
C MET A 430 2.52 -13.66 15.12
N ASP A 431 1.92 -12.46 14.96
CA ASP A 431 1.20 -11.77 16.02
C ASP A 431 -0.16 -12.46 16.29
N ARG A 432 -0.17 -13.32 17.31
CA ARG A 432 -1.39 -14.05 17.73
C ARG A 432 -2.51 -13.13 18.19
N ARG A 433 -2.22 -11.89 18.55
CA ARG A 433 -3.25 -10.92 18.92
C ARG A 433 -4.00 -10.46 17.68
N LEU A 434 -3.29 -10.11 16.60
CA LEU A 434 -3.90 -9.78 15.30
C LEU A 434 -4.77 -10.94 14.81
N LEU A 435 -4.27 -12.19 14.91
CA LEU A 435 -5.01 -13.40 14.53
C LEU A 435 -6.29 -13.56 15.34
N ARG A 436 -6.23 -13.43 16.67
CA ARG A 436 -7.35 -13.67 17.59
C ARG A 436 -8.39 -12.56 17.57
N GLU A 437 -7.93 -11.29 17.54
CA GLU A 437 -8.82 -10.15 17.77
C GLU A 437 -9.39 -9.57 16.48
N THR A 438 -8.74 -9.78 15.34
CA THR A 438 -9.15 -9.20 14.06
C THR A 438 -9.42 -10.24 12.99
N LEU A 439 -8.42 -11.04 12.62
CA LEU A 439 -8.52 -11.93 11.47
C LEU A 439 -9.57 -13.03 11.67
N PHE A 440 -9.41 -13.86 12.71
CA PHE A 440 -10.28 -15.02 12.91
C PHE A 440 -11.76 -14.65 13.03
N PRO A 441 -12.17 -13.67 13.87
CA PRO A 441 -13.59 -13.32 13.99
C PRO A 441 -14.17 -12.67 12.73
N LEU A 442 -13.40 -11.85 12.01
CA LEU A 442 -13.89 -11.22 10.79
C LEU A 442 -13.94 -12.19 9.61
N LEU A 443 -12.94 -13.07 9.48
CA LEU A 443 -12.93 -14.08 8.42
C LEU A 443 -14.06 -15.11 8.63
N SER A 444 -14.34 -15.50 9.88
CA SER A 444 -15.51 -16.34 10.21
C SER A 444 -16.80 -15.70 9.72
N LYS A 445 -17.01 -14.41 10.02
CA LYS A 445 -18.20 -13.68 9.55
C LYS A 445 -18.26 -13.52 8.03
N ALA A 446 -17.13 -13.28 7.38
CA ALA A 446 -17.06 -13.16 5.93
C ALA A 446 -17.39 -14.50 5.23
N ILE A 447 -16.89 -15.60 5.76
CA ILE A 447 -17.21 -16.95 5.26
C ILE A 447 -18.66 -17.34 5.59
N ASN A 448 -19.18 -17.01 6.78
CA ASN A 448 -20.58 -17.26 7.13
C ASN A 448 -21.54 -16.65 6.10
N TYR A 449 -21.24 -15.48 5.58
CA TYR A 449 -22.06 -14.86 4.54
C TYR A 449 -22.20 -15.78 3.31
N TYR A 450 -21.13 -16.42 2.87
CA TYR A 450 -21.19 -17.41 1.80
C TYR A 450 -21.96 -18.67 2.21
N LEU A 451 -21.80 -19.15 3.46
CA LEU A 451 -22.43 -20.38 3.93
C LEU A 451 -23.96 -20.32 3.89
N HIS A 452 -24.56 -19.14 3.97
CA HIS A 452 -26.02 -18.96 3.82
C HIS A 452 -26.54 -19.27 2.41
N PHE A 453 -25.68 -19.23 1.40
CA PHE A 453 -26.06 -19.34 0.00
C PHE A 453 -25.57 -20.64 -0.67
N LEU A 454 -24.61 -21.34 -0.07
CA LEU A 454 -24.11 -22.58 -0.61
C LEU A 454 -25.19 -23.67 -0.54
N THR A 455 -25.62 -24.19 -1.70
CA THR A 455 -26.68 -25.22 -1.79
C THR A 455 -26.16 -26.45 -2.51
N PRO A 456 -26.61 -27.68 -2.11
CA PRO A 456 -26.27 -28.90 -2.81
C PRO A 456 -26.89 -28.92 -4.21
N GLY A 457 -26.10 -29.26 -5.21
CA GLY A 457 -26.54 -29.54 -6.58
C GLY A 457 -26.89 -31.03 -6.78
N ALA A 458 -27.42 -31.34 -7.97
CA ALA A 458 -27.72 -32.71 -8.37
C ALA A 458 -26.49 -33.62 -8.47
N ASP A 459 -25.32 -33.04 -8.63
CA ASP A 459 -24.01 -33.70 -8.67
C ASP A 459 -23.42 -34.01 -7.29
N GLY A 460 -24.16 -33.66 -6.22
CA GLY A 460 -23.73 -33.81 -4.83
C GLY A 460 -22.67 -32.82 -4.38
N LYS A 461 -22.40 -31.75 -5.15
CA LYS A 461 -21.50 -30.69 -4.80
C LYS A 461 -22.26 -29.48 -4.24
N LEU A 462 -21.55 -28.63 -3.50
CA LEU A 462 -22.03 -27.31 -3.08
C LEU A 462 -21.78 -26.28 -4.18
N HIS A 463 -22.86 -25.60 -4.55
CA HIS A 463 -22.82 -24.54 -5.57
C HIS A 463 -23.16 -23.20 -4.96
N LEU A 464 -22.55 -22.14 -5.52
CA LEU A 464 -22.84 -20.76 -5.19
C LEU A 464 -23.76 -20.14 -6.25
N PRO A 465 -24.89 -19.51 -5.88
CA PRO A 465 -25.69 -18.74 -6.82
C PRO A 465 -24.85 -17.63 -7.50
N ALA A 466 -25.39 -17.06 -8.58
CA ALA A 466 -24.70 -16.07 -9.37
C ALA A 466 -24.19 -14.89 -8.52
N THR A 467 -22.91 -14.60 -8.64
CA THR A 467 -22.19 -13.47 -8.03
C THR A 467 -21.38 -12.74 -9.09
N PHE A 468 -20.87 -11.56 -8.73
CA PHE A 468 -20.15 -10.70 -9.64
C PHE A 468 -18.62 -10.86 -9.46
N SER A 469 -17.94 -11.28 -10.52
CA SER A 469 -16.49 -11.24 -10.58
C SER A 469 -16.02 -9.81 -10.89
N PRO A 470 -15.24 -9.15 -10.02
CA PRO A 470 -14.73 -7.79 -10.28
C PRO A 470 -13.86 -7.71 -11.53
N GLU A 471 -14.06 -6.82 -12.43
CA GLU A 471 -15.25 -6.03 -12.82
C GLU A 471 -15.73 -6.48 -14.20
N TYR A 472 -15.88 -7.82 -14.40
CA TYR A 472 -16.11 -8.41 -15.74
C TYR A 472 -17.44 -8.00 -16.39
N GLY A 473 -18.37 -7.50 -15.58
CA GLY A 473 -19.62 -6.89 -16.09
C GLY A 473 -20.82 -7.84 -16.20
N VAL A 474 -20.66 -9.10 -15.79
CA VAL A 474 -21.76 -10.07 -15.72
C VAL A 474 -21.69 -10.88 -14.42
N ASN A 475 -22.85 -11.29 -13.91
CA ASN A 475 -22.92 -12.24 -12.80
C ASN A 475 -22.76 -13.66 -13.34
N ALA A 476 -22.14 -14.54 -12.57
CA ALA A 476 -21.94 -15.94 -12.92
C ALA A 476 -22.20 -16.84 -11.71
N PRO A 477 -22.94 -17.97 -11.87
CA PRO A 477 -22.96 -18.99 -10.85
C PRO A 477 -21.58 -19.63 -10.69
N ASP A 478 -21.28 -20.11 -9.50
CA ASP A 478 -19.98 -20.71 -9.19
C ASP A 478 -18.80 -19.84 -9.65
N CYS A 479 -18.87 -18.56 -9.33
CA CYS A 479 -17.88 -17.56 -9.75
C CYS A 479 -16.50 -17.92 -9.19
N ASN A 480 -15.49 -18.05 -10.04
CA ASN A 480 -14.13 -18.44 -9.65
C ASN A 480 -13.50 -17.48 -8.63
N TYR A 481 -13.85 -16.20 -8.69
CA TYR A 481 -13.45 -15.21 -7.68
C TYR A 481 -13.88 -15.65 -6.28
N ASP A 482 -15.16 -15.98 -6.13
CA ASP A 482 -15.73 -16.34 -4.82
C ASP A 482 -15.34 -17.76 -4.41
N LEU A 483 -15.30 -18.73 -5.34
CA LEU A 483 -14.86 -20.10 -5.03
C LEU A 483 -13.43 -20.13 -4.49
N ALA A 484 -12.54 -19.30 -5.05
CA ALA A 484 -11.15 -19.18 -4.58
C ALA A 484 -11.11 -18.63 -3.13
N LEU A 485 -11.88 -17.58 -2.86
CA LEU A 485 -11.96 -16.96 -1.55
C LEU A 485 -12.62 -17.86 -0.49
N ILE A 486 -13.65 -18.61 -0.86
CA ILE A 486 -14.29 -19.59 0.03
C ILE A 486 -13.29 -20.68 0.43
N ARG A 487 -12.56 -21.27 -0.54
CA ARG A 487 -11.58 -22.33 -0.25
C ARG A 487 -10.45 -21.81 0.64
N TRP A 488 -9.87 -20.68 0.24
CA TRP A 488 -8.83 -20.04 1.02
C TRP A 488 -9.31 -19.70 2.44
N GLY A 489 -10.49 -19.09 2.57
CA GLY A 489 -11.04 -18.69 3.86
C GLY A 489 -11.32 -19.86 4.78
N CYS A 490 -11.94 -20.95 4.28
CA CYS A 490 -12.17 -22.15 5.08
C CYS A 490 -10.88 -22.82 5.54
N LYS A 491 -9.85 -22.92 4.67
CA LYS A 491 -8.51 -23.44 5.05
C LYS A 491 -7.87 -22.57 6.12
N THR A 492 -7.87 -21.26 5.92
CA THR A 492 -7.28 -20.29 6.84
C THR A 492 -7.98 -20.29 8.19
N LEU A 493 -9.30 -20.43 8.24
CA LEU A 493 -10.05 -20.57 9.48
C LEU A 493 -9.68 -21.84 10.25
N LEU A 494 -9.52 -22.97 9.56
CA LEU A 494 -9.08 -24.23 10.19
C LEU A 494 -7.65 -24.12 10.73
N GLU A 495 -6.74 -23.49 9.98
CA GLU A 495 -5.35 -23.23 10.42
C GLU A 495 -5.34 -22.28 11.62
N ALA A 496 -6.09 -21.18 11.55
CA ALA A 496 -6.17 -20.19 12.62
C ALA A 496 -6.79 -20.79 13.91
N ALA A 497 -7.86 -21.61 13.79
CA ALA A 497 -8.46 -22.29 14.93
C ALA A 497 -7.45 -23.24 15.62
N ALA A 498 -6.71 -24.01 14.84
CA ALA A 498 -5.64 -24.87 15.36
C ALA A 498 -4.55 -24.08 16.04
N GLU A 499 -4.07 -22.98 15.43
CA GLU A 499 -3.05 -22.10 15.99
C GLU A 499 -3.51 -21.41 17.28
N LEU A 500 -4.76 -20.97 17.33
CA LEU A 500 -5.37 -20.35 18.52
C LEU A 500 -5.80 -21.40 19.58
N ARG A 501 -5.85 -22.67 19.22
CA ARG A 501 -6.40 -23.76 20.03
C ARG A 501 -7.88 -23.53 20.40
N VAL A 502 -8.66 -23.12 19.40
CA VAL A 502 -10.10 -22.89 19.50
C VAL A 502 -10.81 -24.09 18.89
N ASP A 503 -11.73 -24.69 19.62
CA ASP A 503 -12.70 -25.67 19.08
C ASP A 503 -13.94 -24.92 18.60
N ASP A 504 -13.92 -24.53 17.32
CA ASP A 504 -14.98 -23.74 16.73
C ASP A 504 -16.12 -24.67 16.23
N PRO A 505 -17.38 -24.41 16.57
CA PRO A 505 -18.53 -25.25 16.15
C PRO A 505 -18.68 -25.33 14.63
N LEU A 506 -18.19 -24.33 13.86
CA LEU A 506 -18.26 -24.34 12.39
C LEU A 506 -17.09 -25.08 11.73
N ALA A 507 -16.09 -25.55 12.48
CA ALA A 507 -14.94 -26.26 11.92
C ALA A 507 -15.34 -27.50 11.09
N ARG A 508 -16.44 -28.20 11.50
CA ARG A 508 -16.97 -29.31 10.72
C ARG A 508 -17.57 -28.82 9.38
N ARG A 509 -18.27 -27.69 9.39
CA ARG A 509 -18.88 -27.13 8.18
C ARG A 509 -17.78 -26.62 7.20
N TRP A 510 -16.73 -26.00 7.69
CA TRP A 510 -15.61 -25.59 6.83
C TRP A 510 -14.92 -26.78 6.14
N ARG A 511 -14.73 -27.91 6.87
CA ARG A 511 -14.19 -29.15 6.26
C ARG A 511 -15.15 -29.74 5.22
N GLU A 512 -16.43 -29.74 5.48
CA GLU A 512 -17.47 -30.19 4.54
C GLU A 512 -17.44 -29.33 3.25
N VAL A 513 -17.39 -28.00 3.37
CA VAL A 513 -17.28 -27.10 2.23
C VAL A 513 -16.03 -27.42 1.42
N LEU A 514 -14.87 -27.57 2.05
CA LEU A 514 -13.63 -27.93 1.34
C LEU A 514 -13.71 -29.27 0.60
N ALA A 515 -14.45 -30.22 1.14
CA ALA A 515 -14.62 -31.55 0.53
C ALA A 515 -15.64 -31.56 -0.62
N THR A 516 -16.67 -30.70 -0.54
CA THR A 516 -17.85 -30.81 -1.42
C THR A 516 -18.06 -29.61 -2.33
N LEU A 517 -17.35 -28.47 -2.13
CA LEU A 517 -17.49 -27.30 -3.02
C LEU A 517 -17.15 -27.68 -4.46
N VAL A 518 -17.95 -27.22 -5.41
CA VAL A 518 -17.79 -27.47 -6.84
C VAL A 518 -16.35 -27.12 -7.31
N PRO A 519 -15.74 -27.87 -8.22
CA PRO A 519 -14.44 -27.51 -8.82
C PRO A 519 -14.50 -26.13 -9.50
N TYR A 520 -13.33 -25.50 -9.68
CA TYR A 520 -13.23 -24.24 -10.41
C TYR A 520 -13.72 -24.42 -11.86
N PRO A 521 -14.74 -23.70 -12.33
CA PRO A 521 -15.15 -23.68 -13.72
C PRO A 521 -13.98 -23.35 -14.66
N ALA A 522 -13.75 -24.23 -15.65
CA ALA A 522 -12.68 -24.09 -16.63
C ALA A 522 -13.13 -24.67 -17.98
N ASP A 523 -12.55 -24.20 -19.07
CA ASP A 523 -12.74 -24.68 -20.43
C ASP A 523 -11.39 -24.94 -21.13
N ALA A 524 -11.40 -25.09 -22.44
CA ALA A 524 -10.18 -25.29 -23.22
C ALA A 524 -9.20 -24.11 -23.17
N ASN A 525 -9.69 -22.90 -22.80
CA ASN A 525 -8.93 -21.65 -22.72
C ASN A 525 -8.47 -21.33 -21.30
N GLY A 526 -8.72 -22.22 -20.34
CA GLY A 526 -8.33 -22.02 -18.94
C GLY A 526 -9.48 -21.75 -18.01
N TYR A 527 -9.24 -21.02 -16.91
CA TYR A 527 -10.28 -20.69 -15.94
C TYR A 527 -11.29 -19.69 -16.49
N MET A 528 -12.57 -20.02 -16.31
CA MET A 528 -13.72 -19.18 -16.68
C MET A 528 -13.99 -18.11 -15.61
N ILE A 529 -14.91 -17.20 -15.86
CA ILE A 529 -15.43 -16.27 -14.84
C ILE A 529 -16.25 -17.07 -13.79
N GLY A 530 -17.11 -17.96 -14.25
CA GLY A 530 -17.92 -18.86 -13.46
C GLY A 530 -18.60 -19.88 -14.35
N ALA A 531 -19.47 -20.73 -13.80
CA ALA A 531 -20.14 -21.78 -14.56
C ALA A 531 -20.96 -21.20 -15.72
N GLY A 532 -20.66 -21.68 -16.95
CA GLY A 532 -21.30 -21.21 -18.18
C GLY A 532 -20.91 -19.81 -18.65
N VAL A 533 -19.97 -19.15 -17.98
CA VAL A 533 -19.49 -17.81 -18.33
C VAL A 533 -17.98 -17.84 -18.61
N PRO A 534 -17.56 -18.04 -19.89
CA PRO A 534 -16.14 -18.06 -20.24
C PRO A 534 -15.50 -16.68 -20.14
N PHE A 535 -14.18 -16.64 -20.02
CA PHE A 535 -13.41 -15.41 -20.22
C PHE A 535 -13.29 -15.14 -21.73
N ALA A 536 -14.19 -14.34 -22.29
CA ALA A 536 -14.38 -14.20 -23.74
C ALA A 536 -14.12 -12.78 -24.28
N LYS A 537 -13.65 -11.86 -23.44
CA LYS A 537 -13.33 -10.48 -23.83
C LYS A 537 -12.18 -9.94 -23.00
N SER A 538 -11.47 -8.97 -23.55
CA SER A 538 -10.43 -8.25 -22.83
C SER A 538 -10.93 -7.67 -21.51
N HIS A 539 -10.20 -7.93 -20.46
CA HIS A 539 -10.48 -7.39 -19.13
C HIS A 539 -9.20 -7.23 -18.33
N ARG A 540 -9.08 -6.09 -17.68
CA ARG A 540 -7.87 -5.72 -16.94
C ARG A 540 -7.67 -6.48 -15.62
N HIS A 541 -8.77 -6.88 -14.92
CA HIS A 541 -8.72 -7.63 -13.66
C HIS A 541 -8.43 -9.11 -13.88
N TYR A 542 -7.78 -9.73 -12.90
CA TYR A 542 -7.53 -11.17 -12.83
C TYR A 542 -8.30 -11.85 -11.70
N SER A 543 -9.47 -11.31 -11.33
CA SER A 543 -10.32 -11.84 -10.26
C SER A 543 -10.65 -13.32 -10.43
N HIS A 544 -10.83 -13.80 -11.67
CA HIS A 544 -11.05 -15.22 -12.00
C HIS A 544 -9.80 -16.11 -11.84
N LEU A 545 -8.64 -15.54 -11.51
CA LEU A 545 -7.35 -16.23 -11.34
C LEU A 545 -6.79 -16.12 -9.92
N LEU A 546 -7.59 -15.66 -8.93
CA LEU A 546 -7.12 -15.51 -7.54
C LEU A 546 -6.62 -16.82 -6.93
N GLN A 547 -7.16 -17.96 -7.36
CA GLN A 547 -6.69 -19.29 -6.94
C GLN A 547 -5.23 -19.56 -7.36
N ILE A 548 -4.73 -18.87 -8.40
CA ILE A 548 -3.32 -18.91 -8.80
C ILE A 548 -2.51 -17.91 -7.98
N TYR A 549 -2.90 -16.63 -8.05
CA TYR A 549 -2.25 -15.53 -7.35
C TYR A 549 -3.29 -14.51 -6.86
N PRO A 550 -3.28 -14.10 -5.59
CA PRO A 550 -2.25 -14.34 -4.56
C PRO A 550 -2.57 -15.49 -3.59
N LEU A 551 -3.61 -16.31 -3.83
CA LEU A 551 -4.09 -17.28 -2.84
C LEU A 551 -3.34 -18.62 -2.86
N TYR A 552 -2.54 -18.90 -3.90
CA TYR A 552 -1.70 -20.11 -4.05
C TYR A 552 -2.46 -21.43 -3.82
N GLU A 553 -3.76 -21.50 -4.19
CA GLU A 553 -4.56 -22.73 -4.17
C GLU A 553 -4.18 -23.67 -5.32
N ILE A 554 -3.83 -23.07 -6.44
CA ILE A 554 -3.37 -23.73 -7.68
C ILE A 554 -1.95 -23.24 -7.95
N THR A 555 -0.97 -24.14 -7.87
CA THR A 555 0.44 -23.76 -7.89
C THR A 555 1.23 -24.48 -8.99
N TRP A 556 2.23 -23.83 -9.54
CA TRP A 556 3.15 -24.37 -10.56
C TRP A 556 3.98 -25.56 -10.05
N GLU A 557 4.18 -25.68 -8.75
CA GLU A 557 4.89 -26.80 -8.11
C GLU A 557 4.20 -28.14 -8.34
N ARG A 558 2.89 -28.14 -8.54
CA ARG A 558 2.10 -29.31 -8.89
C ARG A 558 2.06 -29.50 -10.41
N PRO A 559 2.66 -30.56 -10.96
CA PRO A 559 2.71 -30.76 -12.41
C PRO A 559 1.33 -30.73 -13.08
N GLU A 560 0.30 -31.26 -12.42
CA GLU A 560 -1.06 -31.31 -12.92
C GLU A 560 -1.71 -29.93 -13.08
N HIS A 561 -1.21 -28.91 -12.37
CA HIS A 561 -1.71 -27.54 -12.47
C HIS A 561 -1.05 -26.72 -13.58
N ARG A 562 0.13 -27.12 -14.06
CA ARG A 562 0.96 -26.28 -14.95
C ARG A 562 0.25 -25.87 -16.22
N ARG A 563 -0.43 -26.83 -16.87
CA ARG A 563 -1.15 -26.55 -18.11
C ARG A 563 -2.26 -25.52 -17.91
N ILE A 564 -3.08 -25.67 -16.88
CA ILE A 564 -4.21 -24.75 -16.65
C ILE A 564 -3.73 -23.36 -16.27
N ILE A 565 -2.65 -23.24 -15.48
CA ILE A 565 -2.04 -21.94 -15.13
C ILE A 565 -1.55 -21.24 -16.39
N GLU A 566 -0.77 -21.92 -17.23
CA GLU A 566 -0.20 -21.35 -18.45
C GLU A 566 -1.29 -20.93 -19.43
N THR A 567 -2.24 -21.84 -19.72
CA THR A 567 -3.35 -21.55 -20.61
C THR A 567 -4.18 -20.37 -20.13
N SER A 568 -4.50 -20.30 -18.83
CA SER A 568 -5.30 -19.19 -18.27
C SER A 568 -4.57 -17.86 -18.34
N LEU A 569 -3.27 -17.84 -18.01
CA LEU A 569 -2.48 -16.61 -18.07
C LEU A 569 -2.36 -16.11 -19.51
N ASP A 570 -1.99 -16.99 -20.46
CA ASP A 570 -1.81 -16.60 -21.86
C ASP A 570 -3.13 -16.16 -22.50
N HIS A 571 -4.24 -16.81 -22.16
CA HIS A 571 -5.56 -16.42 -22.63
C HIS A 571 -5.99 -15.04 -22.08
N TRP A 572 -5.80 -14.80 -20.77
CA TRP A 572 -6.14 -13.51 -20.16
C TRP A 572 -5.36 -12.35 -20.79
N VAL A 573 -4.03 -12.44 -20.86
CA VAL A 573 -3.19 -11.37 -21.41
C VAL A 573 -3.25 -11.27 -22.93
N GLY A 574 -3.72 -12.31 -23.62
CA GLY A 574 -3.90 -12.34 -25.08
C GLY A 574 -5.00 -11.41 -25.60
N PHE A 575 -5.95 -11.01 -24.74
CA PHE A 575 -6.96 -10.00 -25.07
C PHE A 575 -6.44 -8.58 -24.74
N GLU A 576 -5.80 -7.91 -25.67
CA GLU A 576 -5.08 -6.65 -25.40
C GLU A 576 -5.97 -5.41 -25.18
N GLY A 577 -7.20 -5.39 -25.69
CA GLY A 577 -8.00 -4.15 -25.87
C GLY A 577 -8.34 -3.36 -24.59
N ALA A 578 -8.39 -3.99 -23.41
CA ALA A 578 -8.72 -3.35 -22.14
C ALA A 578 -7.68 -3.57 -21.05
N LEU A 579 -6.45 -3.99 -21.41
CA LEU A 579 -5.38 -4.17 -20.45
C LEU A 579 -4.96 -2.81 -19.84
N GLN A 580 -4.66 -2.82 -18.56
CA GLN A 580 -4.20 -1.66 -17.79
C GLN A 580 -2.95 -2.03 -16.98
N GLY A 581 -2.38 -1.06 -16.29
CA GLY A 581 -1.10 -1.25 -15.59
C GLY A 581 -1.06 -2.46 -14.66
N TYR A 582 -2.08 -2.68 -13.82
CA TYR A 582 -2.11 -3.81 -12.89
C TYR A 582 -2.34 -5.20 -13.56
N THR A 583 -2.72 -5.24 -14.83
CA THR A 583 -2.65 -6.48 -15.62
C THR A 583 -1.21 -6.97 -15.69
N PHE A 584 -0.28 -6.06 -15.95
CA PHE A 584 1.14 -6.38 -16.10
C PHE A 584 1.77 -6.78 -14.77
N THR A 585 1.36 -6.18 -13.65
CA THR A 585 1.86 -6.59 -12.33
C THR A 585 1.35 -7.98 -11.95
N GLY A 586 0.06 -8.26 -12.16
CA GLY A 586 -0.50 -9.60 -11.94
C GLY A 586 0.16 -10.66 -12.81
N ALA A 587 0.36 -10.38 -14.11
CA ALA A 587 1.04 -11.28 -15.03
C ALA A 587 2.53 -11.50 -14.67
N ALA A 588 3.21 -10.47 -14.17
CA ALA A 588 4.59 -10.59 -13.68
C ALA A 588 4.66 -11.50 -12.44
N SER A 589 3.79 -11.30 -11.45
CA SER A 589 3.74 -12.14 -10.23
C SER A 589 3.36 -13.59 -10.54
N MET A 590 2.39 -13.84 -11.44
CA MET A 590 2.05 -15.20 -11.90
C MET A 590 3.21 -15.84 -12.66
N SER A 591 3.93 -15.08 -13.50
CA SER A 591 5.13 -15.58 -14.19
C SER A 591 6.25 -15.91 -13.21
N ALA A 592 6.42 -15.12 -12.16
CA ALA A 592 7.37 -15.40 -11.08
C ALA A 592 7.00 -16.70 -10.32
N GLN A 593 5.71 -16.95 -10.07
CA GLN A 593 5.23 -18.20 -9.49
C GLN A 593 5.54 -19.40 -10.42
N MET A 594 5.50 -19.18 -11.75
CA MET A 594 5.86 -20.18 -12.76
C MET A 594 7.39 -20.36 -12.91
N LEU A 595 8.19 -19.67 -12.09
CA LEU A 595 9.66 -19.65 -12.15
C LEU A 595 10.21 -19.10 -13.50
N ARG A 596 9.45 -18.21 -14.15
CA ARG A 596 9.76 -17.61 -15.46
C ARG A 596 10.23 -16.17 -15.29
N GLY A 597 11.46 -15.98 -14.84
CA GLY A 597 12.04 -14.67 -14.52
C GLY A 597 12.05 -13.70 -15.70
N GLU A 598 12.42 -14.17 -16.91
CA GLU A 598 12.44 -13.36 -18.13
C GLU A 598 11.04 -12.87 -18.51
N LYS A 599 10.00 -13.70 -18.31
CA LYS A 599 8.62 -13.33 -18.60
C LYS A 599 8.08 -12.33 -17.57
N ALA A 600 8.45 -12.50 -16.29
CA ALA A 600 8.10 -11.55 -15.23
C ALA A 600 8.75 -10.19 -15.48
N GLU A 601 10.03 -10.15 -15.80
CA GLU A 601 10.75 -8.92 -16.14
C GLU A 601 10.17 -8.25 -17.39
N PHE A 602 9.82 -9.02 -18.43
CA PHE A 602 9.17 -8.51 -19.63
C PHE A 602 7.89 -7.74 -19.28
N TYR A 603 7.01 -8.31 -18.45
CA TYR A 603 5.79 -7.61 -18.03
C TYR A 603 6.06 -6.34 -17.23
N LEU A 604 7.04 -6.35 -16.33
CA LEU A 604 7.44 -5.13 -15.59
C LEU A 604 8.02 -4.07 -16.54
N GLY A 605 8.78 -4.47 -17.55
CA GLY A 605 9.28 -3.57 -18.61
C GLY A 605 8.15 -2.95 -19.43
N GLU A 606 7.15 -3.74 -19.85
CA GLU A 606 5.96 -3.26 -20.56
C GLU A 606 5.14 -2.29 -19.72
N LEU A 607 4.96 -2.59 -18.43
CA LEU A 607 4.33 -1.65 -17.48
C LEU A 607 5.05 -0.31 -17.46
N GLN A 608 6.37 -0.31 -17.24
CA GLN A 608 7.16 0.93 -17.16
C GLN A 608 7.08 1.74 -18.45
N ARG A 609 7.16 1.07 -19.60
CA ARG A 609 7.16 1.71 -20.91
C ARG A 609 5.80 2.30 -21.29
N ARG A 610 4.69 1.62 -20.94
CA ARG A 610 3.35 1.96 -21.44
C ARG A 610 2.53 2.83 -20.49
N TYR A 611 2.74 2.69 -19.19
CA TYR A 611 1.80 3.21 -18.19
C TYR A 611 2.44 4.06 -17.10
N ILE A 612 3.71 3.82 -16.75
CA ILE A 612 4.36 4.58 -15.68
C ILE A 612 4.77 5.97 -16.18
N GLN A 613 4.43 6.97 -15.39
CA GLN A 613 4.63 8.39 -15.69
C GLN A 613 6.00 8.88 -15.19
N PRO A 614 6.46 10.07 -15.58
CA PRO A 614 7.79 10.58 -15.20
C PRO A 614 8.08 10.53 -13.71
N ASN A 615 7.13 10.86 -12.85
CA ASN A 615 7.29 10.79 -11.39
C ASN A 615 6.97 9.42 -10.79
N THR A 616 6.94 8.38 -11.60
CA THR A 616 6.55 7.01 -11.23
C THR A 616 5.09 6.83 -10.76
N MET A 617 4.24 7.84 -10.95
CA MET A 617 2.80 7.68 -10.78
C MET A 617 2.20 6.89 -11.95
N TYR A 618 1.01 6.35 -11.74
CA TYR A 618 0.20 5.73 -12.78
C TYR A 618 -1.06 6.57 -12.99
N LYS A 619 -1.42 6.80 -14.25
CA LYS A 619 -2.59 7.57 -14.62
C LYS A 619 -3.57 6.69 -15.38
N GLU A 620 -4.77 6.51 -14.84
CA GLU A 620 -5.90 5.90 -15.56
C GLU A 620 -6.92 6.99 -15.92
N SER A 621 -8.05 7.12 -15.23
CA SER A 621 -8.96 8.27 -15.37
C SER A 621 -8.71 9.37 -14.33
N GLY A 622 -7.76 9.14 -13.45
CA GLY A 622 -7.29 10.01 -12.38
C GLY A 622 -6.04 9.40 -11.75
N PRO A 623 -5.55 9.92 -10.62
CA PRO A 623 -4.43 9.32 -9.92
C PRO A 623 -4.82 7.98 -9.29
N VAL A 624 -4.00 6.96 -9.53
CA VAL A 624 -4.05 5.65 -8.87
C VAL A 624 -2.62 5.19 -8.58
N ILE A 625 -2.38 4.63 -7.39
CA ILE A 625 -1.03 4.26 -6.94
C ILE A 625 -0.84 2.76 -6.66
N GLU A 626 -1.89 1.96 -6.68
CA GLU A 626 -1.82 0.52 -6.48
C GLU A 626 -0.92 -0.20 -7.49
N THR A 627 -0.97 0.22 -8.75
CA THR A 627 -0.20 -0.39 -9.85
C THR A 627 1.31 -0.26 -9.64
N PRO A 628 1.90 0.93 -9.43
CA PRO A 628 3.33 1.01 -9.17
C PRO A 628 3.74 0.33 -7.86
N LEU A 629 2.91 0.33 -6.82
CA LEU A 629 3.18 -0.38 -5.57
C LEU A 629 3.17 -1.91 -5.78
N SER A 630 2.18 -2.44 -6.52
CA SER A 630 2.13 -3.87 -6.85
C SER A 630 3.24 -4.30 -7.80
N ALA A 631 3.78 -3.42 -8.63
CA ALA A 631 4.96 -3.73 -9.45
C ALA A 631 6.23 -3.94 -8.58
N ALA A 632 6.38 -3.16 -7.52
CA ALA A 632 7.44 -3.38 -6.54
C ALA A 632 7.24 -4.72 -5.78
N GLN A 633 5.98 -5.12 -5.51
CA GLN A 633 5.68 -6.45 -4.99
C GLN A 633 6.01 -7.56 -6.00
N SER A 634 5.73 -7.36 -7.30
CA SER A 634 6.10 -8.34 -8.32
C SER A 634 7.61 -8.57 -8.39
N LEU A 635 8.43 -7.52 -8.12
CA LEU A 635 9.87 -7.69 -7.95
C LEU A 635 10.22 -8.55 -6.71
N HIS A 636 9.49 -8.39 -5.60
CA HIS A 636 9.62 -9.29 -4.45
C HIS A 636 9.36 -10.75 -4.88
N ASP A 637 8.26 -11.01 -5.60
CA ASP A 637 7.88 -12.35 -6.06
C ASP A 637 8.94 -12.99 -6.97
N MET A 638 9.72 -12.19 -7.71
CA MET A 638 10.87 -12.69 -8.49
C MET A 638 12.05 -13.08 -7.62
N LEU A 639 12.28 -12.38 -6.51
CA LEU A 639 13.47 -12.54 -5.66
C LEU A 639 13.23 -13.46 -4.46
N VAL A 640 12.05 -13.37 -3.83
CA VAL A 640 11.68 -14.17 -2.65
C VAL A 640 10.19 -14.46 -2.65
N GLN A 641 9.82 -15.73 -2.54
CA GLN A 641 8.44 -16.14 -2.32
C GLN A 641 8.33 -16.90 -1.00
N SER A 642 7.40 -16.52 -0.14
CA SER A 642 7.16 -17.22 1.13
C SER A 642 5.68 -17.54 1.28
N TRP A 643 5.27 -18.72 0.82
CA TRP A 643 3.92 -19.23 0.95
C TRP A 643 3.94 -20.75 1.17
N GLY A 644 2.88 -21.29 1.79
CA GLY A 644 2.79 -22.71 2.06
C GLY A 644 3.86 -23.24 3.02
N GLY A 645 4.42 -22.38 3.87
CA GLY A 645 5.45 -22.75 4.84
C GLY A 645 6.85 -22.93 4.26
N VAL A 646 7.10 -22.53 3.02
CA VAL A 646 8.40 -22.64 2.33
C VAL A 646 8.86 -21.25 1.86
N ILE A 647 10.08 -20.89 2.21
CA ILE A 647 10.76 -19.71 1.68
C ILE A 647 11.55 -20.10 0.44
N ARG A 648 11.22 -19.53 -0.72
CA ARG A 648 11.88 -19.75 -2.01
C ARG A 648 12.77 -18.55 -2.32
N LEU A 649 14.06 -18.78 -2.36
CA LEU A 649 15.05 -17.73 -2.61
C LEU A 649 15.42 -17.71 -4.09
N PHE A 650 15.35 -16.53 -4.71
CA PHE A 650 15.66 -16.27 -6.11
C PHE A 650 14.93 -17.18 -7.10
N PRO A 651 13.61 -17.42 -6.93
CA PRO A 651 12.88 -18.42 -7.71
C PRO A 651 12.72 -18.03 -9.19
N ALA A 652 12.70 -16.73 -9.50
CA ALA A 652 12.38 -16.21 -10.84
C ALA A 652 13.27 -15.03 -11.23
N VAL A 653 14.57 -15.15 -10.96
CA VAL A 653 15.56 -14.14 -11.37
C VAL A 653 15.94 -14.35 -12.82
N PRO A 654 15.85 -13.33 -13.70
CA PRO A 654 16.30 -13.43 -15.09
C PRO A 654 17.79 -13.79 -15.18
N ALA A 655 18.17 -14.57 -16.19
CA ALA A 655 19.56 -15.02 -16.36
C ALA A 655 20.56 -13.86 -16.44
N LYS A 656 20.16 -12.72 -17.01
CA LYS A 656 20.98 -11.51 -17.11
C LYS A 656 21.20 -10.80 -15.78
N TRP A 657 20.43 -11.13 -14.72
CA TRP A 657 20.69 -10.64 -13.36
C TRP A 657 21.58 -11.65 -12.62
N ALA A 658 22.86 -11.67 -13.01
CA ALA A 658 23.83 -12.59 -12.40
C ALA A 658 23.98 -12.33 -10.89
N ASP A 659 23.83 -11.10 -10.45
CA ASP A 659 24.01 -10.67 -9.09
C ASP A 659 22.71 -10.11 -8.50
N ALA A 660 22.49 -10.34 -7.20
CA ALA A 660 21.41 -9.73 -6.42
C ALA A 660 21.80 -9.76 -4.93
N ALA A 661 21.39 -8.75 -4.19
CA ALA A 661 21.64 -8.67 -2.76
C ALA A 661 20.38 -8.25 -1.99
N LEU A 662 20.10 -8.95 -0.90
CA LEU A 662 18.97 -8.72 -0.02
C LEU A 662 19.44 -8.66 1.42
N ARG A 663 18.84 -7.76 2.22
CA ARG A 663 19.02 -7.74 3.67
C ARG A 663 17.70 -7.51 4.37
N ASP A 664 17.49 -8.31 5.41
CA ASP A 664 16.34 -8.24 6.32
C ASP A 664 14.98 -8.25 5.58
N PHE A 665 14.93 -8.96 4.44
CA PHE A 665 13.69 -9.22 3.72
C PHE A 665 12.78 -10.08 4.60
N ARG A 666 11.56 -9.60 4.87
CA ARG A 666 10.64 -10.29 5.77
C ARG A 666 9.83 -11.36 5.05
N THR A 667 9.65 -12.52 5.69
CA THR A 667 8.93 -13.65 5.11
C THR A 667 7.92 -14.24 6.09
N GLU A 668 7.02 -15.08 5.58
CA GLU A 668 6.10 -15.84 6.44
C GLU A 668 6.83 -16.64 7.50
N GLY A 669 6.23 -16.77 8.68
CA GLY A 669 6.86 -17.37 9.86
C GLY A 669 7.67 -16.38 10.70
N ALA A 670 7.56 -15.09 10.37
CA ALA A 670 8.33 -13.99 10.99
C ALA A 670 9.85 -14.24 10.90
N PHE A 671 10.32 -14.56 9.69
CA PHE A 671 11.76 -14.64 9.43
C PHE A 671 12.25 -13.38 8.72
N LEU A 672 13.46 -12.95 9.07
CA LEU A 672 14.22 -11.95 8.32
C LEU A 672 15.32 -12.68 7.53
N LEU A 673 15.32 -12.46 6.21
CA LEU A 673 16.20 -13.12 5.28
C LEU A 673 17.17 -12.12 4.66
N SER A 674 18.47 -12.47 4.74
CA SER A 674 19.52 -11.75 4.01
C SER A 674 20.25 -12.74 3.12
N ALA A 675 20.59 -12.33 1.89
CA ALA A 675 21.19 -13.25 0.92
C ALA A 675 22.03 -12.50 -0.13
N SER A 676 23.02 -13.17 -0.66
CA SER A 676 23.82 -12.70 -1.79
C SER A 676 23.81 -13.74 -2.90
N ARG A 677 23.51 -13.27 -4.12
CA ARG A 677 23.65 -14.00 -5.38
C ARG A 677 24.76 -13.34 -6.19
N GLN A 678 25.70 -14.13 -6.70
CA GLN A 678 26.82 -13.64 -7.50
C GLN A 678 27.15 -14.66 -8.60
N GLY A 679 27.34 -14.16 -9.83
CA GLY A 679 27.61 -15.00 -10.98
C GLY A 679 26.52 -16.04 -11.24
N GLY A 680 25.25 -15.68 -11.02
CA GLY A 680 24.10 -16.55 -11.25
C GLY A 680 23.86 -17.60 -10.18
N LYS A 681 24.56 -17.57 -9.03
CA LYS A 681 24.45 -18.55 -7.95
C LYS A 681 24.29 -17.89 -6.59
N THR A 682 23.44 -18.45 -5.76
CA THR A 682 23.37 -18.07 -4.33
C THR A 682 24.71 -18.39 -3.67
N ARG A 683 25.29 -17.43 -2.96
CA ARG A 683 26.54 -17.60 -2.21
C ARG A 683 26.28 -17.99 -0.76
N TRP A 684 25.34 -17.32 -0.16
CA TRP A 684 24.93 -17.60 1.22
C TRP A 684 23.53 -17.03 1.48
N VAL A 685 22.91 -17.56 2.53
CA VAL A 685 21.64 -17.09 3.07
C VAL A 685 21.76 -17.00 4.57
N LYS A 686 21.39 -15.85 5.14
CA LYS A 686 21.18 -15.68 6.59
C LYS A 686 19.70 -15.62 6.88
N ILE A 687 19.24 -16.33 7.90
CA ILE A 687 17.85 -16.33 8.34
C ILE A 687 17.85 -16.04 9.84
N THR A 688 17.07 -15.03 10.24
CA THR A 688 16.81 -14.72 11.66
C THR A 688 15.36 -15.03 11.97
N SER A 689 15.08 -15.81 13.01
CA SER A 689 13.72 -16.15 13.42
C SER A 689 13.24 -15.23 14.53
N GLU A 690 12.17 -14.46 14.28
CA GLU A 690 11.56 -13.60 15.32
C GLU A 690 10.46 -14.33 16.12
N ALA A 691 9.88 -15.40 15.58
CA ALA A 691 8.79 -16.14 16.25
C ALA A 691 9.22 -17.46 16.88
N GLY A 692 10.32 -18.06 16.41
CA GLY A 692 10.79 -19.34 16.92
C GLY A 692 10.09 -20.55 16.27
N ALA A 693 9.96 -20.53 14.94
CA ALA A 693 9.42 -21.64 14.16
C ALA A 693 10.53 -22.31 13.32
N PRO A 694 10.38 -23.58 12.93
CA PRO A 694 11.25 -24.19 11.93
C PRO A 694 11.14 -23.46 10.60
N CYS A 695 12.29 -23.10 10.01
CA CYS A 695 12.36 -22.52 8.67
C CYS A 695 12.54 -23.64 7.63
N VAL A 696 11.77 -23.59 6.55
CA VAL A 696 11.99 -24.43 5.35
C VAL A 696 12.41 -23.53 4.21
N LEU A 697 13.65 -23.70 3.75
CA LEU A 697 14.28 -22.90 2.70
C LEU A 697 14.45 -23.72 1.42
N ARG A 698 13.99 -23.20 0.31
CA ARG A 698 14.31 -23.66 -1.05
C ARG A 698 15.31 -22.70 -1.67
N THR A 699 16.44 -23.21 -2.11
CA THR A 699 17.56 -22.45 -2.68
C THR A 699 18.31 -23.29 -3.71
N ASP A 700 19.06 -22.62 -4.57
CA ASP A 700 19.99 -23.24 -5.54
C ASP A 700 21.35 -23.61 -4.93
N LEU A 701 21.49 -23.56 -3.61
CA LEU A 701 22.67 -24.10 -2.90
C LEU A 701 22.64 -25.63 -2.98
N ASP A 702 23.46 -26.17 -3.86
CA ASP A 702 23.64 -27.60 -4.10
C ASP A 702 24.79 -28.20 -3.28
N GLY A 703 24.90 -29.55 -3.26
CA GLY A 703 25.94 -30.28 -2.55
C GLY A 703 25.79 -30.25 -1.01
N GLU A 704 26.92 -30.44 -0.33
CA GLU A 704 26.97 -30.40 1.12
C GLU A 704 26.90 -28.96 1.62
N LEU A 705 26.14 -28.74 2.69
CA LEU A 705 25.90 -27.41 3.25
C LEU A 705 26.55 -27.24 4.63
N THR A 706 27.05 -26.06 4.89
CA THR A 706 27.35 -25.54 6.21
C THR A 706 26.19 -24.74 6.72
N VAL A 707 25.66 -25.08 7.90
CA VAL A 707 24.58 -24.33 8.58
C VAL A 707 25.04 -24.02 10.00
N ARG A 708 25.33 -22.73 10.26
CA ARG A 708 25.92 -22.25 11.52
C ARG A 708 25.29 -20.93 11.95
N ASP A 709 25.40 -20.58 13.25
CA ASP A 709 25.11 -19.21 13.68
C ASP A 709 26.30 -18.26 13.38
N ARG A 710 26.11 -16.95 13.69
CA ARG A 710 27.15 -15.92 13.49
C ARG A 710 28.47 -16.20 14.24
N TRP A 711 28.45 -17.01 15.27
CA TRP A 711 29.65 -17.40 16.06
C TRP A 711 30.28 -18.71 15.55
N GLY A 712 29.80 -19.22 14.42
CA GLY A 712 30.32 -20.46 13.82
C GLY A 712 29.79 -21.75 14.45
N ARG A 713 28.86 -21.69 15.42
CA ARG A 713 28.29 -22.87 16.07
C ARG A 713 27.28 -23.57 15.15
N PRO A 714 27.37 -24.91 14.98
CA PRO A 714 26.47 -25.64 14.10
C PRO A 714 25.01 -25.52 14.56
N LYS A 715 24.09 -25.37 13.63
CA LYS A 715 22.65 -25.44 13.86
C LYS A 715 22.09 -26.79 13.43
N ARG A 716 21.00 -27.21 14.08
CA ARG A 716 20.28 -28.43 13.71
C ARG A 716 19.51 -28.16 12.40
N TRP A 717 19.83 -28.97 11.38
CA TRP A 717 19.17 -28.89 10.09
C TRP A 717 19.09 -30.26 9.43
N ARG A 718 18.26 -30.37 8.40
CA ARG A 718 18.19 -31.56 7.53
C ARG A 718 17.70 -31.16 6.15
N ARG A 719 18.14 -31.91 5.14
CA ARG A 719 17.60 -31.83 3.80
C ARG A 719 16.31 -32.67 3.73
N LEU A 720 15.25 -32.12 3.18
CA LEU A 720 14.00 -32.83 2.95
C LEU A 720 14.07 -33.63 1.65
N PRO A 721 13.17 -34.64 1.44
CA PRO A 721 13.19 -35.48 0.22
C PRO A 721 13.07 -34.68 -1.10
N ASN A 722 12.41 -33.54 -1.09
CA ASN A 722 12.27 -32.64 -2.23
C ASN A 722 13.45 -31.67 -2.42
N GLY A 723 14.51 -31.81 -1.65
CA GLY A 723 15.70 -30.97 -1.70
C GLY A 723 15.68 -29.72 -0.83
N ASP A 724 14.54 -29.33 -0.28
CA ASP A 724 14.42 -28.17 0.62
C ASP A 724 15.25 -28.38 1.91
N VAL A 725 15.70 -27.28 2.51
CA VAL A 725 16.51 -27.28 3.73
C VAL A 725 15.65 -26.84 4.91
N ARG A 726 15.42 -27.77 5.85
CA ARG A 726 14.75 -27.45 7.12
C ARG A 726 15.76 -27.13 8.18
N ILE A 727 15.59 -25.98 8.84
CA ILE A 727 16.45 -25.49 9.92
C ILE A 727 15.56 -25.26 11.13
N ASP A 728 15.92 -25.86 12.27
CA ASP A 728 15.20 -25.64 13.53
C ASP A 728 15.77 -24.40 14.24
N LEU A 729 14.96 -23.34 14.33
CA LEU A 729 15.32 -22.06 14.95
C LEU A 729 14.38 -21.72 16.10
N ARG A 730 14.93 -21.27 17.21
CA ARG A 730 14.18 -20.67 18.31
C ARG A 730 14.02 -19.16 18.07
N ARG A 731 13.14 -18.54 18.81
CA ARG A 731 12.96 -17.08 18.76
C ARG A 731 14.28 -16.36 19.06
N GLY A 732 14.65 -15.40 18.20
CA GLY A 732 15.90 -14.64 18.28
C GLY A 732 17.13 -15.41 17.78
N GLU A 733 16.99 -16.68 17.35
CA GLU A 733 18.10 -17.41 16.74
C GLU A 733 18.25 -17.09 15.27
N GLU A 734 19.48 -17.26 14.80
CA GLU A 734 19.82 -17.11 13.38
C GLU A 734 20.60 -18.33 12.87
N ALA A 735 20.55 -18.51 11.55
CA ALA A 735 21.37 -19.46 10.84
C ALA A 735 21.91 -18.84 9.54
N VAL A 736 23.16 -19.13 9.25
CA VAL A 736 23.82 -18.84 7.98
C VAL A 736 24.01 -20.15 7.25
N VAL A 737 23.56 -20.18 5.99
CA VAL A 737 23.62 -21.35 5.11
C VAL A 737 24.48 -21.01 3.90
N HIS A 738 25.48 -21.82 3.63
CA HIS A 738 26.32 -21.74 2.43
C HIS A 738 26.85 -23.13 2.08
N ARG A 739 27.44 -23.28 0.88
CA ARG A 739 28.05 -24.55 0.47
C ARG A 739 29.24 -24.88 1.39
N ALA A 740 29.38 -26.15 1.76
CA ALA A 740 30.54 -26.62 2.55
C ALA A 740 31.83 -26.40 1.76
N GLY A 741 32.86 -25.95 2.46
CA GLY A 741 34.15 -25.59 1.83
C GLY A 741 34.26 -24.18 1.27
N ASP A 742 33.14 -23.51 0.98
CA ASP A 742 33.14 -22.10 0.58
C ASP A 742 33.45 -21.19 1.78
N ARG A 743 34.11 -20.07 1.45
CA ARG A 743 34.34 -18.95 2.40
C ARG A 743 33.68 -17.70 1.83
N PRO A 744 32.34 -17.59 1.87
CA PRO A 744 31.66 -16.43 1.31
C PRO A 744 31.98 -15.17 2.09
N ASP A 745 32.07 -14.06 1.39
CA ASP A 745 31.99 -12.75 1.99
C ASP A 745 30.54 -12.49 2.41
N PHE A 746 30.31 -12.30 3.69
CA PHE A 746 28.98 -12.07 4.25
C PHE A 746 28.55 -10.61 4.22
N GLU A 747 29.39 -9.73 3.72
CA GLU A 747 29.06 -8.33 3.55
C GLU A 747 28.03 -8.14 2.44
N ILE A 748 26.99 -7.36 2.72
CA ILE A 748 25.99 -6.99 1.74
C ILE A 748 26.37 -5.66 1.11
N ARG A 749 26.56 -5.68 -0.21
CA ARG A 749 26.91 -4.50 -1.01
C ARG A 749 25.90 -4.33 -2.14
N PRO A 750 25.72 -3.08 -2.64
CA PRO A 750 25.04 -2.88 -3.92
C PRO A 750 25.71 -3.69 -5.03
N VAL A 751 24.88 -4.31 -5.87
CA VAL A 751 25.40 -5.09 -7.00
C VAL A 751 25.77 -4.15 -8.16
N PRO A 752 26.72 -4.55 -9.02
CA PRO A 752 27.08 -3.78 -10.20
C PRO A 752 25.90 -3.52 -11.11
N ALA A 753 25.77 -2.30 -11.59
CA ALA A 753 24.71 -1.87 -12.48
C ALA A 753 24.89 -2.42 -13.90
N ASN A 754 23.81 -2.82 -14.54
CA ASN A 754 23.75 -3.14 -15.96
C ASN A 754 23.24 -1.89 -16.72
N GLY A 755 24.14 -1.09 -17.24
CA GLY A 755 23.84 0.07 -18.09
C GLY A 755 23.75 1.40 -17.33
N ASP A 756 23.55 2.46 -18.09
CA ASP A 756 23.45 3.83 -17.60
C ASP A 756 21.99 4.12 -17.19
N GLY A 757 21.75 4.22 -15.90
CA GLY A 757 20.41 4.51 -15.37
C GLY A 757 19.97 5.93 -15.67
N THR A 758 19.02 6.13 -16.58
CA THR A 758 18.33 7.41 -16.73
C THR A 758 17.49 7.70 -15.47
N PRO A 759 17.71 8.82 -14.77
CA PRO A 759 16.89 9.17 -13.60
C PRO A 759 15.39 9.27 -13.93
N TRP A 760 14.55 9.01 -12.94
CA TRP A 760 13.13 9.33 -13.02
C TRP A 760 12.93 10.86 -12.88
N GLY A 761 11.75 11.32 -13.24
CA GLY A 761 11.43 12.74 -13.34
C GLY A 761 11.45 13.23 -14.79
N MET A 762 11.93 14.42 -15.00
CA MET A 762 12.07 15.08 -16.32
C MET A 762 13.51 15.64 -16.47
N PRO A 763 14.51 14.76 -16.51
CA PRO A 763 15.94 15.13 -16.52
C PRO A 763 16.38 15.91 -17.76
#